data_4e3a33ea58feb1b1ced558473decaf03
#
_entry.id   4e3a33ea58feb1b1ced558473decaf03
#
_cell.length_a   1.000
_cell.length_b   1.000
_cell.length_c   1.000
_cell.angle_alpha   90.00
_cell.angle_beta   90.00
_cell.angle_gamma   90.00
#
_symmetry.space_group_name_H-M   'P 1'
#
loop_
_entity.id
_entity.type
_entity.pdbx_description
1 polymer ?
#
loop_
_entity_poly.entity_id
_entity_poly.type
_entity_poly.pdbx_seq_one_letter_code
_entity_poly.pdbx_strand_id
1 'polypeptide(L)'
;MSSSKGLLRHLPLPLRLWSNCSPLSVITRQTAPSVSVSVSQGIVNCGIFSRGLASLVNGQVKPLNSRRDNGRPMPIGIRSLVPKISDRACSAHARLARNETMTDRDVLPDNVKPKHYDLSLRDLEFTNWTYQGTVTMDSEITKPTKEIIVNTLELKLSHAKVSVDSKTFESTKFDYDSKAQRSTITFDEELPVASKASLIIEFEGIINNEMAGFYRSKYKPAETPSASVPSDGEWHYMFSTQFEACDARRAFPCFDEPNLKATFDFDIEIPSDQVALSNMPVKETRPSKDGWNIVSFETSPVMSTYLLAWAVGDFEYIEAFTDRKYDGKQIPVRVYTTRGLKEQGQWALEHAPKIIDFFSEIFDIDYPLPKSDLIAVHEFTHGAMENWGLVTYRTTQVLYDEKTSDPRFKNAVAYVVAHELAHQWFGNLVTMDWWDELWLNEGFATWVGWHAVDHLHPDWQVWAQFVNEGMEAAFRLDGIRASHPIHVPVRDALDVNQIFDSISYLKGCSAIRMLANHLGVETFLKGVSNYLKAHAYGNAKTTALWNALGEASGKNVNELMNPWISKIGHPVLTVAEEPGQISVKQSRFLSTGDVKPEDDTTTWWVPLGLEGKKDHAGVASLSLTTKEDTIRDVDEDFYKLNSGATGFYRVNYPPERLAKLSNQLDKLSTEDKISIIGSTADLAFAGNGTTPALLTFLEGFGKENHTLVWRQVLDSIGGVKSVFGEDESIKKALDKFTLKLIDQKVKEVGWEFPEGEDYLTGILRKEIIGVAVACGHPAVTEEALKRFNTWVENPEAGSIPAPIRTAIWRAAIMKEPARTVEILKKEWFNTKSIDGKLLSLSVLGTVKDAELLTKEVIPFNFNESPPSNAVPAGDMHVLGGSVASNVIGRPLQWKFMQDNWDAVITKLGNPVVVDRYMKLSLGSFTNVSAVDEIEKFMADKDTSSFNRTLETVKDKIRGRAAYRERDSEKLKEWLSAHGYA
;
A
#
# COMPACT_ATOMS: atom_id res chain seq x y z
N MET A 1 -1.76 -59.02 29.42
CA MET A 1 -0.80 -60.13 29.30
C MET A 1 0.38 -59.62 28.53
N SER A 2 1.37 -59.39 29.21
CA SER A 2 2.83 -59.72 29.19
C SER A 2 3.54 -58.99 28.05
N SER A 3 4.34 -58.01 28.43
CA SER A 3 5.78 -58.09 28.86
C SER A 3 6.71 -58.27 27.67
N SER A 4 7.82 -57.59 27.45
CA SER A 4 8.81 -57.02 28.36
C SER A 4 9.95 -56.38 27.56
N LYS A 5 10.54 -55.29 28.09
CA LYS A 5 12.00 -55.04 28.31
C LYS A 5 12.92 -55.25 27.09
N GLY A 6 13.87 -54.44 26.77
CA GLY A 6 14.61 -53.39 27.45
C GLY A 6 15.99 -53.23 26.80
N LEU A 7 16.75 -52.19 27.28
CA LEU A 7 18.17 -51.90 27.39
C LEU A 7 18.76 -50.90 26.39
N LEU A 8 18.91 -49.71 26.87
CA LEU A 8 20.10 -48.91 27.28
C LEU A 8 21.47 -49.30 26.70
N ARG A 9 22.16 -48.32 26.08
CA ARG A 9 23.54 -47.88 26.42
C ARG A 9 24.04 -46.80 25.43
N HIS A 10 24.32 -45.63 25.92
CA HIS A 10 25.54 -44.92 26.29
C HIS A 10 26.10 -43.96 25.25
N LEU A 11 26.08 -42.69 25.63
CA LEU A 11 26.96 -41.58 25.27
C LEU A 11 28.46 -41.89 25.47
N PRO A 12 29.47 -41.13 24.95
CA PRO A 12 29.73 -39.81 25.46
C PRO A 12 30.29 -38.74 24.52
N LEU A 13 30.11 -37.48 24.92
CA LEU A 13 30.90 -36.30 24.58
C LEU A 13 32.40 -36.46 24.92
N PRO A 14 33.31 -35.60 24.35
CA PRO A 14 33.88 -34.64 25.26
C PRO A 14 34.02 -33.19 24.75
N LEU A 15 33.74 -32.30 25.68
CA LEU A 15 34.27 -30.94 25.82
C LEU A 15 35.79 -30.84 25.70
N ARG A 16 36.31 -29.75 25.14
CA ARG A 16 37.52 -29.09 25.59
C ARG A 16 37.39 -27.56 25.57
N LEU A 17 37.36 -27.03 26.76
CA LEU A 17 37.71 -25.70 27.23
C LEU A 17 39.16 -25.33 26.84
N TRP A 18 39.35 -24.05 26.51
CA TRP A 18 40.55 -23.33 26.93
C TRP A 18 40.18 -21.94 27.44
N SER A 19 40.52 -21.74 28.68
CA SER A 19 40.36 -20.54 29.50
C SER A 19 41.68 -19.74 29.55
N ASN A 20 41.48 -18.43 29.83
CA ASN A 20 42.36 -17.50 30.59
C ASN A 20 43.49 -16.78 29.84
N CYS A 21 43.43 -15.45 29.85
CA CYS A 21 44.21 -14.61 30.78
C CYS A 21 43.88 -13.12 30.61
N SER A 22 43.36 -12.52 31.67
CA SER A 22 43.62 -11.12 32.01
C SER A 22 44.93 -11.03 32.80
N PRO A 23 45.62 -9.87 32.95
CA PRO A 23 45.22 -8.91 33.97
C PRO A 23 45.50 -7.41 33.68
N LEU A 24 44.66 -6.56 34.27
CA LEU A 24 44.90 -5.29 34.97
C LEU A 24 46.27 -4.58 34.78
N SER A 25 46.22 -3.29 34.42
CA SER A 25 47.02 -2.26 35.06
C SER A 25 46.29 -0.91 35.10
N VAL A 26 46.13 -0.42 36.31
CA VAL A 26 45.71 0.89 36.80
C VAL A 26 46.88 1.86 36.57
N ILE A 27 46.63 3.07 36.01
CA ILE A 27 47.41 4.28 36.35
C ILE A 27 46.54 5.55 36.11
N THR A 28 46.13 6.14 37.21
CA THR A 28 46.13 7.54 37.66
C THR A 28 45.84 8.71 36.70
N ARG A 29 44.92 9.47 37.21
CA ARG A 29 44.59 10.89 36.94
C ARG A 29 45.82 11.80 36.71
N GLN A 30 45.68 12.68 35.73
CA GLN A 30 46.22 14.07 35.88
C GLN A 30 45.28 15.09 35.21
N THR A 31 45.20 16.19 35.93
CA THR A 31 44.31 17.35 35.86
C THR A 31 44.57 18.28 34.67
N ALA A 32 43.53 19.03 34.32
CA ALA A 32 43.37 20.09 33.36
C ALA A 32 44.46 21.19 33.37
N PRO A 33 44.48 22.08 32.36
CA PRO A 33 43.88 23.37 32.62
C PRO A 33 42.94 23.94 31.53
N SER A 34 41.97 24.68 32.03
CA SER A 34 41.04 25.56 31.37
C SER A 34 41.74 26.70 30.62
N VAL A 35 41.31 26.94 29.37
CA VAL A 35 41.54 28.25 28.72
C VAL A 35 40.19 28.81 28.31
N SER A 36 39.82 29.84 28.99
CA SER A 36 38.73 30.76 28.63
C SER A 36 39.18 31.66 27.49
N VAL A 37 38.37 31.73 26.42
CA VAL A 37 38.47 32.84 25.46
C VAL A 37 37.11 33.51 25.32
N SER A 38 37.10 34.76 25.61
CA SER A 38 36.03 35.69 25.60
C SER A 38 35.50 36.00 24.22
N VAL A 39 34.16 36.17 24.17
CA VAL A 39 33.40 36.73 23.06
C VAL A 39 33.74 38.21 22.90
N SER A 40 34.09 38.65 21.69
CA SER A 40 33.96 40.03 21.30
C SER A 40 33.14 40.16 20.01
N GLN A 41 32.04 40.90 20.16
CA GLN A 41 31.18 41.38 19.09
C GLN A 41 31.97 42.26 18.11
N GLY A 42 31.80 41.97 16.84
CA GLY A 42 32.25 42.86 15.76
C GLY A 42 31.16 43.04 14.73
N ILE A 43 30.38 44.07 14.88
CA ILE A 43 29.47 44.61 13.85
C ILE A 43 30.33 45.31 12.80
N VAL A 44 30.21 44.86 11.52
CA VAL A 44 30.64 45.72 10.39
C VAL A 44 29.52 45.73 9.34
N ASN A 45 28.92 46.88 9.23
CA ASN A 45 28.12 47.38 8.12
C ASN A 45 28.99 47.65 6.90
N CYS A 46 28.49 47.21 5.74
CA CYS A 46 28.72 47.85 4.41
C CYS A 46 27.64 47.28 3.47
N GLY A 47 26.68 47.96 2.97
CA GLY A 47 26.49 49.30 2.46
C GLY A 47 26.83 49.40 0.97
N ILE A 48 25.80 49.39 0.13
CA ILE A 48 25.73 50.04 -1.19
C ILE A 48 26.54 49.41 -2.35
N PHE A 49 25.83 48.84 -3.33
CA PHE A 49 25.87 49.30 -4.73
C PHE A 49 24.57 48.87 -5.48
N SER A 50 23.68 49.86 -5.63
CA SER A 50 22.64 49.93 -6.63
C SER A 50 23.12 50.79 -7.79
N ARG A 51 22.81 50.38 -9.01
CA ARG A 51 22.48 51.21 -10.22
C ARG A 51 23.06 50.50 -11.47
N GLY A 52 22.14 50.14 -12.32
CA GLY A 52 21.88 50.78 -13.55
C GLY A 52 21.68 49.80 -14.72
N LEU A 53 20.48 49.72 -15.20
CA LEU A 53 20.18 49.97 -16.63
C LEU A 53 18.69 49.70 -16.86
N ALA A 54 17.92 50.77 -16.77
CA ALA A 54 16.61 50.86 -17.40
C ALA A 54 16.82 51.75 -18.65
N SER A 55 16.34 51.33 -19.80
CA SER A 55 15.70 52.24 -20.73
C SER A 55 15.36 51.54 -22.06
N LEU A 56 14.19 51.98 -22.57
CA LEU A 56 13.64 51.86 -23.92
C LEU A 56 12.86 50.55 -24.17
N VAL A 57 11.54 50.57 -24.43
CA VAL A 57 10.79 51.47 -25.30
C VAL A 57 9.32 51.57 -24.80
N ASN A 58 8.85 52.83 -24.61
CA ASN A 58 7.45 53.22 -24.57
C ASN A 58 6.95 53.40 -26.01
N GLY A 59 5.82 52.80 -26.36
CA GLY A 59 5.07 53.06 -27.58
C GLY A 59 3.57 53.14 -27.29
N GLN A 60 3.08 54.36 -26.99
CA GLN A 60 1.67 54.67 -26.89
C GLN A 60 1.03 54.67 -28.28
N VAL A 61 -0.17 54.08 -28.44
CA VAL A 61 -1.14 54.49 -29.46
C VAL A 61 -2.48 54.72 -28.81
N LYS A 62 -3.01 55.89 -28.96
CA LYS A 62 -4.29 56.41 -28.49
C LYS A 62 -5.44 55.95 -29.43
N PRO A 63 -6.71 55.98 -28.93
CA PRO A 63 -7.87 55.49 -29.64
C PRO A 63 -8.45 56.51 -30.61
N LEU A 64 -9.06 56.02 -31.66
CA LEU A 64 -9.92 56.83 -32.56
C LEU A 64 -11.36 56.33 -32.52
N ASN A 65 -12.24 57.28 -32.23
CA ASN A 65 -13.71 57.17 -32.18
C ASN A 65 -14.37 57.30 -33.57
N SER A 66 -15.53 56.65 -33.68
CA SER A 66 -16.78 57.04 -34.36
C SER A 66 -16.94 56.83 -35.86
N ARG A 67 -17.94 56.13 -36.31
CA ARG A 67 -19.30 56.56 -36.68
C ARG A 67 -20.12 55.40 -37.29
N ARG A 68 -21.41 55.47 -37.02
CA ARG A 68 -22.50 54.64 -37.60
C ARG A 68 -22.60 54.84 -39.13
N ASP A 69 -23.01 53.74 -39.85
CA ASP A 69 -24.22 53.82 -40.69
C ASP A 69 -24.69 52.43 -41.18
N ASN A 70 -25.96 52.42 -41.52
CA ASN A 70 -26.92 51.38 -41.84
C ASN A 70 -26.65 50.53 -43.09
N GLY A 71 -27.19 49.26 -43.10
CA GLY A 71 -27.62 48.62 -44.36
C GLY A 71 -27.52 47.08 -44.37
N ARG A 72 -28.67 46.40 -44.40
CA ARG A 72 -28.96 44.95 -44.53
C ARG A 72 -28.51 44.30 -45.86
N PRO A 73 -28.74 42.99 -46.15
CA PRO A 73 -28.34 41.74 -45.47
C PRO A 73 -27.75 40.63 -46.38
N MET A 74 -27.10 39.66 -45.75
CA MET A 74 -26.87 38.23 -46.12
C MET A 74 -25.99 37.86 -47.37
N PRO A 75 -25.33 36.68 -47.49
CA PRO A 75 -25.38 35.43 -46.73
C PRO A 75 -24.03 34.71 -46.39
N ILE A 76 -24.13 33.79 -45.46
CA ILE A 76 -23.44 32.49 -45.26
C ILE A 76 -21.94 32.38 -45.58
N GLY A 77 -21.14 32.13 -44.51
CA GLY A 77 -19.77 31.65 -44.64
C GLY A 77 -19.13 31.35 -43.28
N ILE A 78 -19.02 30.07 -42.98
CA ILE A 78 -18.05 29.41 -42.11
C ILE A 78 -17.67 30.11 -40.79
N ARG A 79 -18.31 29.70 -39.70
CA ARG A 79 -17.82 29.93 -38.34
C ARG A 79 -16.81 28.84 -37.96
N SER A 80 -15.55 29.23 -37.77
CA SER A 80 -14.56 28.44 -37.03
C SER A 80 -15.01 28.33 -35.55
N LEU A 81 -15.35 27.12 -35.12
CA LEU A 81 -15.57 26.77 -33.73
C LEU A 81 -14.19 26.63 -33.07
N VAL A 82 -13.78 27.61 -32.31
CA VAL A 82 -12.76 27.44 -31.26
C VAL A 82 -13.53 27.06 -30.00
N PRO A 83 -13.33 25.91 -29.42
CA PRO A 83 -13.93 25.56 -28.13
C PRO A 83 -13.32 26.46 -27.03
N LYS A 84 -14.17 27.10 -26.25
CA LYS A 84 -13.76 27.69 -24.98
C LYS A 84 -13.35 26.55 -24.07
N ILE A 85 -12.04 26.34 -23.88
CA ILE A 85 -11.49 25.54 -22.81
C ILE A 85 -11.88 26.21 -21.51
N SER A 86 -12.61 25.51 -20.66
CA SER A 86 -13.03 26.01 -19.37
C SER A 86 -11.79 26.20 -18.49
N ASP A 87 -11.67 27.37 -17.86
CA ASP A 87 -10.56 27.78 -16.98
C ASP A 87 -10.34 26.86 -15.75
N ARG A 88 -11.16 25.83 -15.56
CA ARG A 88 -11.05 24.89 -14.44
C ARG A 88 -10.02 23.78 -14.63
N ALA A 89 -9.79 23.31 -15.85
CA ALA A 89 -8.78 22.28 -16.12
C ALA A 89 -7.34 22.83 -16.08
N CYS A 90 -7.14 24.10 -16.43
CA CYS A 90 -5.84 24.79 -16.29
C CYS A 90 -5.47 25.10 -14.84
N SER A 91 -6.45 25.16 -13.91
CA SER A 91 -6.15 25.52 -12.52
C SER A 91 -5.51 24.39 -11.71
N ALA A 92 -5.78 23.13 -12.01
CA ALA A 92 -5.17 22.01 -11.28
C ALA A 92 -3.69 21.78 -11.66
N HIS A 93 -3.35 21.87 -12.96
CA HIS A 93 -1.94 21.74 -13.40
C HIS A 93 -1.09 22.97 -13.08
N ALA A 94 -1.68 24.18 -13.10
CA ALA A 94 -0.98 25.41 -12.73
C ALA A 94 -0.78 25.55 -11.21
N ARG A 95 -1.55 24.82 -10.38
CA ARG A 95 -1.39 24.80 -8.90
C ARG A 95 -0.22 23.95 -8.44
N LEU A 96 0.08 22.84 -9.14
CA LEU A 96 1.23 21.98 -8.83
C LEU A 96 2.60 22.58 -9.22
N ALA A 97 2.63 23.66 -10.02
CA ALA A 97 3.85 24.30 -10.50
C ALA A 97 4.24 25.59 -9.73
N ARG A 98 3.46 26.02 -8.75
CA ARG A 98 3.85 27.13 -7.86
C ARG A 98 4.52 26.53 -6.62
N ASN A 99 5.72 27.04 -6.28
CA ASN A 99 6.31 26.92 -4.96
C ASN A 99 5.41 27.67 -3.95
N GLU A 100 4.25 27.08 -3.64
CA GLU A 100 3.39 27.56 -2.57
C GLU A 100 4.05 27.17 -1.26
N THR A 101 4.38 28.15 -0.45
CA THR A 101 4.94 28.00 0.89
C THR A 101 3.96 27.21 1.76
N MET A 102 4.47 26.38 2.70
CA MET A 102 3.73 25.49 3.63
C MET A 102 2.66 26.21 4.52
N THR A 103 2.31 27.42 4.23
CA THR A 103 1.36 28.27 4.98
C THR A 103 -0.09 28.18 4.48
N ASP A 104 -0.40 27.34 3.50
CA ASP A 104 -1.74 27.29 2.88
C ASP A 104 -2.46 25.93 3.07
N ARG A 105 -2.22 25.24 4.19
CA ARG A 105 -2.96 24.05 4.59
C ARG A 105 -4.38 24.42 5.02
N ASP A 106 -5.37 23.64 4.61
CA ASP A 106 -6.77 23.77 5.04
C ASP A 106 -6.98 23.04 6.38
N VAL A 107 -6.65 23.74 7.47
CA VAL A 107 -6.67 23.23 8.85
C VAL A 107 -7.75 23.94 9.68
N LEU A 108 -8.09 23.34 10.82
CA LEU A 108 -8.96 23.98 11.80
C LEU A 108 -8.29 25.23 12.40
N PRO A 109 -9.08 26.23 12.87
CA PRO A 109 -8.56 27.38 13.59
C PRO A 109 -7.81 26.99 14.87
N ASP A 110 -6.72 27.66 15.17
CA ASP A 110 -5.87 27.42 16.34
C ASP A 110 -6.41 28.00 17.66
N ASN A 111 -7.66 28.48 17.67
CA ASN A 111 -8.30 29.12 18.82
C ASN A 111 -8.74 28.14 19.92
N VAL A 112 -8.93 26.87 19.61
CA VAL A 112 -9.27 25.80 20.57
C VAL A 112 -8.40 24.57 20.28
N LYS A 113 -7.84 23.96 21.36
CA LYS A 113 -6.98 22.77 21.26
C LYS A 113 -7.47 21.69 22.20
N PRO A 114 -7.79 20.49 21.72
CA PRO A 114 -8.22 19.37 22.57
C PRO A 114 -7.07 18.86 23.44
N LYS A 115 -7.41 18.31 24.61
CA LYS A 115 -6.49 17.63 25.52
C LYS A 115 -7.00 16.25 25.90
N HIS A 116 -8.33 16.10 26.02
CA HIS A 116 -8.99 14.85 26.39
C HIS A 116 -10.38 14.81 25.78
N TYR A 117 -10.81 13.60 25.38
CA TYR A 117 -12.14 13.28 24.94
C TYR A 117 -12.75 12.25 25.88
N ASP A 118 -13.99 12.48 26.31
CA ASP A 118 -14.87 11.47 26.93
C ASP A 118 -16.02 11.25 25.97
N LEU A 119 -16.00 10.10 25.27
CA LEU A 119 -16.95 9.74 24.22
C LEU A 119 -17.86 8.62 24.68
N SER A 120 -19.15 8.89 24.68
CA SER A 120 -20.21 7.95 25.02
C SER A 120 -21.16 7.69 23.87
N LEU A 121 -21.34 6.42 23.47
CA LEU A 121 -22.31 6.01 22.44
C LEU A 121 -23.43 5.19 23.08
N ARG A 122 -24.67 5.55 22.76
CA ARG A 122 -25.92 4.99 23.35
C ARG A 122 -26.94 4.73 22.27
N ASP A 123 -28.00 3.99 22.66
CA ASP A 123 -29.20 3.77 21.84
C ASP A 123 -28.87 3.35 20.39
N LEU A 124 -27.99 2.34 20.25
CA LEU A 124 -27.73 1.74 18.95
C LEU A 124 -29.00 1.12 18.39
N GLU A 125 -29.50 1.64 17.27
CA GLU A 125 -30.74 1.24 16.61
C GLU A 125 -30.43 0.49 15.30
N PHE A 126 -30.69 -0.80 15.29
CA PHE A 126 -30.30 -1.67 14.17
C PHE A 126 -31.37 -1.77 13.06
N THR A 127 -32.52 -1.10 13.22
CA THR A 127 -33.54 -1.00 12.14
C THR A 127 -33.22 0.15 11.21
N ASN A 128 -32.86 1.32 11.76
CA ASN A 128 -32.54 2.55 11.02
C ASN A 128 -31.02 2.81 10.91
N TRP A 129 -30.22 1.99 11.59
CA TRP A 129 -28.75 2.10 11.63
C TRP A 129 -28.27 3.44 12.17
N THR A 130 -28.83 3.87 13.30
CA THR A 130 -28.47 5.14 13.98
C THR A 130 -28.01 4.88 15.41
N TYR A 131 -27.38 5.89 16.02
CA TYR A 131 -26.99 5.91 17.43
C TYR A 131 -27.02 7.33 17.97
N GLN A 132 -27.13 7.46 19.30
CA GLN A 132 -26.96 8.72 20.01
C GLN A 132 -25.58 8.78 20.62
N GLY A 133 -24.95 9.95 20.56
CA GLY A 133 -23.62 10.17 21.12
C GLY A 133 -23.55 11.44 21.95
N THR A 134 -22.68 11.40 22.95
CA THR A 134 -22.23 12.57 23.69
C THR A 134 -20.70 12.56 23.72
N VAL A 135 -20.10 13.67 23.34
CA VAL A 135 -18.66 13.86 23.48
C VAL A 135 -18.38 15.05 24.37
N THR A 136 -17.57 14.85 25.41
CA THR A 136 -16.99 15.92 26.23
C THR A 136 -15.53 16.08 25.86
N MET A 137 -15.13 17.30 25.47
CA MET A 137 -13.77 17.62 25.08
C MET A 137 -13.17 18.62 26.09
N ASP A 138 -12.26 18.14 26.93
CA ASP A 138 -11.44 19.05 27.71
C ASP A 138 -10.41 19.71 26.80
N SER A 139 -10.44 21.04 26.75
CA SER A 139 -9.74 21.83 25.75
C SER A 139 -9.08 23.06 26.34
N GLU A 140 -8.14 23.63 25.58
CA GLU A 140 -7.57 24.94 25.85
C GLU A 140 -8.13 25.94 24.84
N ILE A 141 -8.68 27.07 25.31
CA ILE A 141 -9.07 28.21 24.47
C ILE A 141 -7.89 29.18 24.43
N THR A 142 -7.21 29.26 23.30
CA THR A 142 -5.99 30.04 23.12
C THR A 142 -6.26 31.51 22.75
N LYS A 143 -7.44 31.80 22.18
CA LYS A 143 -7.89 33.12 21.73
C LYS A 143 -9.35 33.32 22.08
N PRO A 144 -9.81 34.53 22.47
CA PRO A 144 -11.25 34.79 22.67
C PRO A 144 -12.00 34.47 21.37
N THR A 145 -13.16 33.81 21.50
CA THR A 145 -13.94 33.43 20.32
C THR A 145 -15.43 33.31 20.62
N LYS A 146 -16.26 33.56 19.63
CA LYS A 146 -17.70 33.23 19.66
C LYS A 146 -18.03 31.94 18.90
N GLU A 147 -17.05 31.36 18.25
CA GLU A 147 -17.24 30.20 17.38
C GLU A 147 -16.20 29.14 17.69
N ILE A 148 -16.64 27.89 17.74
CA ILE A 148 -15.79 26.71 17.77
C ILE A 148 -16.10 25.91 16.50
N ILE A 149 -15.05 25.61 15.72
CA ILE A 149 -15.17 24.80 14.51
C ILE A 149 -14.61 23.41 14.81
N VAL A 150 -15.42 22.37 14.56
CA VAL A 150 -15.05 20.96 14.67
C VAL A 150 -15.30 20.26 13.35
N ASN A 151 -14.57 19.17 13.08
CA ASN A 151 -14.87 18.32 11.95
C ASN A 151 -16.10 17.46 12.24
N THR A 152 -17.01 17.36 11.26
CA THR A 152 -18.21 16.55 11.28
C THR A 152 -18.60 16.15 9.87
N LEU A 153 -19.04 14.93 9.69
CA LEU A 153 -19.65 14.43 8.46
C LEU A 153 -20.75 13.44 8.83
N GLU A 154 -21.95 13.60 8.24
CA GLU A 154 -23.10 12.69 8.48
C GLU A 154 -23.57 12.63 9.94
N LEU A 155 -23.24 13.66 10.73
CA LEU A 155 -23.67 13.83 12.11
C LEU A 155 -24.70 14.96 12.23
N LYS A 156 -25.66 14.78 13.11
CA LYS A 156 -26.64 15.80 13.44
C LYS A 156 -26.42 16.25 14.88
N LEU A 157 -25.88 17.46 15.05
CA LEU A 157 -25.66 18.06 16.37
C LEU A 157 -27.01 18.57 16.93
N SER A 158 -27.30 18.26 18.18
CA SER A 158 -28.53 18.64 18.83
C SER A 158 -28.37 19.69 19.91
N HIS A 159 -27.26 19.62 20.66
CA HIS A 159 -26.93 20.54 21.74
C HIS A 159 -25.43 20.66 21.89
N ALA A 160 -24.95 21.86 22.25
CA ALA A 160 -23.55 22.05 22.65
C ALA A 160 -23.42 23.15 23.72
N LYS A 161 -22.51 22.96 24.67
CA LYS A 161 -22.18 23.94 25.69
C LYS A 161 -20.69 23.92 26.04
N VAL A 162 -20.16 25.07 26.44
CA VAL A 162 -18.80 25.22 26.95
C VAL A 162 -18.82 25.67 28.38
N SER A 163 -18.11 24.99 29.25
CA SER A 163 -17.90 25.40 30.64
C SER A 163 -16.45 25.90 30.82
N VAL A 164 -16.31 27.14 31.33
CA VAL A 164 -15.02 27.75 31.71
C VAL A 164 -15.15 28.19 33.14
N ASP A 165 -14.34 27.64 34.04
CA ASP A 165 -14.44 27.82 35.47
C ASP A 165 -15.85 27.51 35.98
N SER A 166 -16.56 28.51 36.50
CA SER A 166 -17.96 28.41 37.02
C SER A 166 -19.02 28.91 36.04
N LYS A 167 -18.64 29.36 34.85
CA LYS A 167 -19.56 29.88 33.82
C LYS A 167 -19.78 28.87 32.71
N THR A 168 -21.04 28.71 32.33
CA THR A 168 -21.43 27.88 31.16
C THR A 168 -21.97 28.79 30.07
N PHE A 169 -21.59 28.48 28.83
CA PHE A 169 -22.02 29.14 27.61
C PHE A 169 -22.77 28.13 26.77
N GLU A 170 -24.02 28.43 26.45
CA GLU A 170 -24.87 27.57 25.60
C GLU A 170 -24.72 27.96 24.13
N SER A 171 -24.67 26.96 23.24
CA SER A 171 -24.65 27.20 21.78
C SER A 171 -26.01 27.71 21.30
N THR A 172 -25.99 28.60 20.32
CA THR A 172 -27.19 29.20 19.72
C THR A 172 -27.44 28.74 18.31
N LYS A 173 -26.42 28.22 17.65
CA LYS A 173 -26.52 27.82 16.24
C LYS A 173 -25.46 26.78 15.88
N PHE A 174 -25.81 25.90 14.93
CA PHE A 174 -24.92 25.00 14.23
C PHE A 174 -24.98 25.29 12.73
N ASP A 175 -23.86 25.63 12.11
CA ASP A 175 -23.71 25.80 10.67
C ASP A 175 -22.87 24.68 10.09
N TYR A 176 -23.39 23.91 9.15
CA TYR A 176 -22.74 22.76 8.53
C TYR A 176 -22.13 23.14 7.18
N ASP A 177 -20.83 22.92 7.01
CA ASP A 177 -20.17 22.91 5.71
C ASP A 177 -19.87 21.47 5.30
N SER A 178 -20.76 20.87 4.54
CA SER A 178 -20.63 19.49 4.10
C SER A 178 -19.47 19.29 3.13
N LYS A 179 -19.03 20.34 2.44
CA LYS A 179 -17.90 20.26 1.52
C LYS A 179 -16.56 20.25 2.25
N ALA A 180 -16.41 21.08 3.28
CA ALA A 180 -15.24 21.10 4.15
C ALA A 180 -15.34 20.05 5.27
N GLN A 181 -16.50 19.37 5.42
CA GLN A 181 -16.76 18.40 6.47
C GLN A 181 -16.54 18.99 7.87
N ARG A 182 -17.14 20.17 8.13
CA ARG A 182 -16.99 20.95 9.36
C ARG A 182 -18.32 21.46 9.85
N SER A 183 -18.44 21.64 11.16
CA SER A 183 -19.53 22.35 11.81
C SER A 183 -19.00 23.52 12.61
N THR A 184 -19.60 24.68 12.42
CA THR A 184 -19.37 25.88 13.24
C THR A 184 -20.41 25.94 14.33
N ILE A 185 -19.97 25.91 15.57
CA ILE A 185 -20.79 26.04 16.79
C ILE A 185 -20.68 27.48 17.27
N THR A 186 -21.80 28.22 17.23
CA THR A 186 -21.82 29.66 17.58
C THR A 186 -22.40 29.85 18.98
N PHE A 187 -21.82 30.79 19.74
CA PHE A 187 -22.21 31.23 21.08
C PHE A 187 -22.58 32.71 21.08
N ASP A 188 -23.61 33.09 21.83
CA ASP A 188 -24.00 34.50 21.93
C ASP A 188 -22.93 35.40 22.63
N GLU A 189 -22.31 34.84 23.65
CA GLU A 189 -21.23 35.50 24.38
C GLU A 189 -19.86 35.04 23.92
N GLU A 190 -18.87 35.89 24.00
CA GLU A 190 -17.47 35.58 23.72
C GLU A 190 -16.88 34.64 24.79
N LEU A 191 -16.39 33.47 24.35
CA LEU A 191 -15.65 32.54 25.18
C LEU A 191 -14.28 33.15 25.52
N PRO A 192 -13.89 33.25 26.81
CA PRO A 192 -12.62 33.81 27.19
C PRO A 192 -11.46 32.84 26.91
N VAL A 193 -10.24 33.38 26.85
CA VAL A 193 -9.02 32.54 26.90
C VAL A 193 -9.01 31.76 28.20
N ALA A 194 -8.78 30.44 28.07
CA ALA A 194 -8.79 29.53 29.22
C ALA A 194 -7.85 28.36 28.98
N SER A 195 -7.04 28.01 29.98
CA SER A 195 -6.19 26.81 29.94
C SER A 195 -6.98 25.52 30.17
N LYS A 196 -8.22 25.62 30.65
CA LYS A 196 -9.19 24.52 30.84
C LYS A 196 -10.57 25.02 30.49
N ALA A 197 -11.15 24.40 29.48
CA ALA A 197 -12.54 24.55 29.07
C ALA A 197 -13.09 23.16 28.77
N SER A 198 -14.35 22.89 29.09
CA SER A 198 -15.01 21.62 28.77
C SER A 198 -16.13 21.88 27.78
N LEU A 199 -15.95 21.41 26.54
CA LEU A 199 -16.95 21.49 25.47
C LEU A 199 -17.72 20.16 25.42
N ILE A 200 -19.01 20.21 25.63
CA ILE A 200 -19.93 19.07 25.54
C ILE A 200 -20.76 19.22 24.27
N ILE A 201 -20.85 18.16 23.46
CA ILE A 201 -21.69 18.12 22.26
C ILE A 201 -22.53 16.84 22.29
N GLU A 202 -23.85 16.98 22.13
CA GLU A 202 -24.78 15.88 21.92
C GLU A 202 -25.10 15.76 20.43
N PHE A 203 -25.11 14.53 19.92
CA PHE A 203 -25.27 14.29 18.48
C PHE A 203 -25.96 12.95 18.18
N GLU A 204 -26.53 12.86 16.97
CA GLU A 204 -27.02 11.63 16.36
C GLU A 204 -26.11 11.27 15.18
N GLY A 205 -25.70 10.01 15.10
CA GLY A 205 -24.86 9.47 14.03
C GLY A 205 -25.49 8.29 13.31
N ILE A 206 -24.87 7.87 12.21
CA ILE A 206 -25.33 6.79 11.34
C ILE A 206 -24.28 5.65 11.37
N ILE A 207 -24.73 4.40 11.57
CA ILE A 207 -23.92 3.20 11.35
C ILE A 207 -24.00 2.87 9.86
N ASN A 208 -23.11 3.48 9.07
CA ASN A 208 -23.14 3.37 7.62
C ASN A 208 -22.68 1.99 7.11
N ASN A 209 -22.58 1.77 5.80
CA ASN A 209 -22.05 0.58 5.14
C ASN A 209 -20.98 0.92 4.09
N GLU A 210 -20.27 2.01 4.31
CA GLU A 210 -19.27 2.54 3.36
C GLU A 210 -17.82 2.16 3.73
N MET A 211 -17.63 1.36 4.78
CA MET A 211 -16.32 0.98 5.29
C MET A 211 -15.45 2.20 5.69
N ALA A 212 -16.08 3.23 6.25
CA ALA A 212 -15.47 4.47 6.75
C ALA A 212 -16.27 5.02 7.93
N GLY A 213 -15.63 5.64 8.91
CA GLY A 213 -16.28 6.07 10.14
C GLY A 213 -16.70 4.87 11.00
N PHE A 214 -17.87 4.97 11.64
CA PHE A 214 -18.50 3.83 12.34
C PHE A 214 -19.49 3.13 11.39
N TYR A 215 -19.19 1.88 11.04
CA TYR A 215 -19.91 1.19 9.97
C TYR A 215 -20.24 -0.27 10.32
N ARG A 216 -21.15 -0.85 9.55
CA ARG A 216 -21.55 -2.26 9.64
C ARG A 216 -20.94 -3.06 8.48
N SER A 217 -20.47 -4.27 8.80
CA SER A 217 -20.02 -5.27 7.83
C SER A 217 -20.95 -6.46 7.85
N LYS A 218 -21.41 -6.89 6.67
CA LYS A 218 -22.23 -8.09 6.56
C LYS A 218 -21.36 -9.32 6.35
N TYR A 219 -21.79 -10.43 6.93
CA TYR A 219 -21.10 -11.70 6.78
C TYR A 219 -22.09 -12.88 6.82
N LYS A 220 -21.69 -13.99 6.21
CA LYS A 220 -22.39 -15.27 6.36
C LYS A 220 -21.77 -16.01 7.55
N PRO A 221 -22.53 -16.32 8.60
CA PRO A 221 -21.94 -16.91 9.79
C PRO A 221 -21.46 -18.34 9.54
N ALA A 222 -20.31 -18.69 10.10
CA ALA A 222 -19.76 -20.05 10.06
C ALA A 222 -20.44 -20.98 11.11
N GLU A 223 -20.90 -20.38 12.21
CA GLU A 223 -21.70 -21.03 13.27
C GLU A 223 -22.91 -20.17 13.64
N THR A 224 -23.86 -20.71 14.37
CA THR A 224 -25.08 -20.00 14.80
C THR A 224 -24.71 -18.82 15.69
N PRO A 225 -25.02 -17.57 15.27
CA PRO A 225 -24.72 -16.39 16.06
C PRO A 225 -25.63 -16.24 17.29
N SER A 226 -25.23 -15.37 18.22
CA SER A 226 -26.04 -14.94 19.35
C SER A 226 -27.35 -14.27 18.91
N ALA A 227 -28.38 -14.31 19.75
CA ALA A 227 -29.74 -13.93 19.38
C ALA A 227 -29.90 -12.44 19.05
N SER A 228 -29.07 -11.56 19.62
CA SER A 228 -29.13 -10.12 19.40
C SER A 228 -28.37 -9.64 18.16
N VAL A 229 -27.64 -10.54 17.47
CA VAL A 229 -26.90 -10.15 16.27
C VAL A 229 -27.88 -9.76 15.16
N PRO A 230 -27.83 -8.53 14.64
CA PRO A 230 -28.73 -8.12 13.57
C PRO A 230 -28.54 -8.94 12.30
N SER A 231 -29.66 -9.26 11.61
CA SER A 231 -29.58 -10.03 10.37
C SER A 231 -30.66 -9.60 9.36
N ASP A 232 -30.40 -9.89 8.07
CA ASP A 232 -31.38 -9.74 6.98
C ASP A 232 -31.56 -11.06 6.21
N GLY A 233 -31.80 -12.13 6.94
CA GLY A 233 -31.97 -13.48 6.42
C GLY A 233 -30.71 -14.33 6.59
N GLU A 234 -29.97 -14.64 5.52
CA GLU A 234 -28.73 -15.43 5.61
C GLU A 234 -27.51 -14.62 6.06
N TRP A 235 -27.58 -13.29 6.01
CA TRP A 235 -26.52 -12.38 6.35
C TRP A 235 -26.70 -11.82 7.76
N HIS A 236 -25.58 -11.70 8.48
CA HIS A 236 -25.51 -11.11 9.81
C HIS A 236 -24.53 -9.93 9.77
N TYR A 237 -24.57 -9.09 10.80
CA TYR A 237 -23.78 -7.86 10.87
C TYR A 237 -22.86 -7.84 12.08
N MET A 238 -21.62 -7.38 11.85
CA MET A 238 -20.70 -6.88 12.86
C MET A 238 -20.47 -5.40 12.62
N PHE A 239 -19.98 -4.71 13.63
CA PHE A 239 -19.72 -3.29 13.58
C PHE A 239 -18.26 -3.00 13.89
N SER A 240 -17.66 -2.06 13.19
CA SER A 240 -16.27 -1.64 13.40
C SER A 240 -16.06 -0.20 12.95
N THR A 241 -14.90 0.35 13.27
CA THR A 241 -14.50 1.68 12.80
C THR A 241 -13.37 1.60 11.76
N GLN A 242 -13.32 2.61 10.89
CA GLN A 242 -12.19 2.94 10.03
C GLN A 242 -12.09 4.46 9.96
N PHE A 243 -11.07 5.04 10.60
CA PHE A 243 -10.96 6.49 10.75
C PHE A 243 -9.82 7.11 9.93
N GLU A 244 -8.80 6.39 9.59
CA GLU A 244 -7.76 6.92 8.71
C GLU A 244 -8.28 7.07 7.26
N ALA A 245 -8.07 8.23 6.61
CA ALA A 245 -7.22 9.32 7.13
C ALA A 245 -8.01 10.33 7.99
N CYS A 246 -9.24 10.67 7.65
CA CYS A 246 -10.05 11.74 8.26
C CYS A 246 -11.54 11.37 8.33
N ASP A 247 -11.85 10.15 8.83
CA ASP A 247 -13.19 9.63 8.96
C ASP A 247 -13.65 9.45 10.43
N ALA A 248 -12.85 9.85 11.43
CA ALA A 248 -13.33 9.96 12.82
C ALA A 248 -14.51 10.94 12.92
N ARG A 249 -14.51 12.00 12.13
CA ARG A 249 -15.58 13.00 11.98
C ARG A 249 -16.93 12.44 11.50
N ARG A 250 -16.96 11.21 10.94
CA ARG A 250 -18.19 10.49 10.60
C ARG A 250 -18.80 9.79 11.81
N ALA A 251 -18.01 9.57 12.87
CA ALA A 251 -18.45 8.83 14.04
C ALA A 251 -18.75 9.74 15.24
N PHE A 252 -18.02 10.85 15.40
CA PHE A 252 -18.25 11.83 16.45
C PHE A 252 -17.64 13.19 16.08
N PRO A 253 -18.18 14.30 16.61
CA PRO A 253 -17.58 15.63 16.42
C PRO A 253 -16.19 15.68 17.06
N CYS A 254 -15.16 16.09 16.31
CA CYS A 254 -13.78 16.09 16.82
C CYS A 254 -12.88 17.10 16.09
N PHE A 255 -11.68 17.31 16.61
CA PHE A 255 -10.60 18.00 15.93
C PHE A 255 -9.76 16.98 15.17
N ASP A 256 -10.19 16.63 13.95
CA ASP A 256 -9.73 15.49 13.19
C ASP A 256 -8.50 15.80 12.34
N GLU A 257 -7.40 16.15 13.02
CA GLU A 257 -6.09 16.45 12.45
C GLU A 257 -4.99 15.66 13.19
N PRO A 258 -3.99 15.09 12.50
CA PRO A 258 -3.05 14.15 13.10
C PRO A 258 -2.17 14.76 14.21
N ASN A 259 -1.99 16.10 14.21
CA ASN A 259 -1.20 16.83 15.20
C ASN A 259 -2.02 17.39 16.35
N LEU A 260 -3.34 17.20 16.37
CA LEU A 260 -4.22 17.59 17.47
C LEU A 260 -4.49 16.37 18.38
N LYS A 261 -3.43 15.83 18.97
CA LYS A 261 -3.49 14.66 19.84
C LYS A 261 -4.15 14.95 21.19
N ALA A 262 -4.85 13.94 21.71
CA ALA A 262 -5.49 13.95 23.02
C ALA A 262 -5.51 12.55 23.63
N THR A 263 -5.93 12.42 24.88
CA THR A 263 -6.32 11.16 25.50
C THR A 263 -7.81 10.91 25.28
N PHE A 264 -8.24 9.63 25.35
CA PHE A 264 -9.62 9.26 25.12
C PHE A 264 -10.10 8.33 26.24
N ASP A 265 -11.25 8.68 26.86
CA ASP A 265 -12.13 7.78 27.55
C ASP A 265 -13.27 7.40 26.58
N PHE A 266 -13.62 6.13 26.53
CA PHE A 266 -14.65 5.63 25.63
C PHE A 266 -15.58 4.64 26.35
N ASP A 267 -16.89 4.80 26.14
CA ASP A 267 -17.85 3.80 26.52
C ASP A 267 -18.97 3.63 25.47
N ILE A 268 -19.51 2.43 25.39
CA ILE A 268 -20.52 2.09 24.41
C ILE A 268 -21.60 1.18 25.02
N GLU A 269 -22.87 1.43 24.68
CA GLU A 269 -23.98 0.60 25.06
C GLU A 269 -24.27 -0.47 24.00
N ILE A 270 -24.20 -1.74 24.39
CA ILE A 270 -24.34 -2.89 23.47
C ILE A 270 -25.32 -3.94 24.04
N PRO A 271 -25.92 -4.83 23.20
CA PRO A 271 -26.58 -6.02 23.65
C PRO A 271 -25.70 -6.88 24.56
N SER A 272 -26.26 -7.44 25.63
CA SER A 272 -25.50 -8.13 26.68
C SER A 272 -24.87 -9.46 26.25
N ASP A 273 -25.29 -10.02 25.11
CA ASP A 273 -24.73 -11.23 24.49
C ASP A 273 -23.76 -10.95 23.36
N GLN A 274 -23.39 -9.67 23.17
CA GLN A 274 -22.31 -9.26 22.25
C GLN A 274 -21.09 -8.75 23.00
N VAL A 275 -19.98 -8.64 22.29
CA VAL A 275 -18.69 -8.16 22.78
C VAL A 275 -18.38 -6.81 22.19
N ALA A 276 -17.93 -5.86 23.02
CA ALA A 276 -17.32 -4.61 22.58
C ALA A 276 -15.81 -4.67 22.79
N LEU A 277 -15.04 -4.20 21.80
CA LEU A 277 -13.59 -4.06 21.79
C LEU A 277 -13.23 -2.60 21.54
N SER A 278 -12.14 -2.12 22.12
CA SER A 278 -11.56 -0.80 21.83
C SER A 278 -10.03 -0.83 22.00
N ASN A 279 -9.37 0.33 21.83
CA ASN A 279 -7.93 0.50 21.98
C ASN A 279 -7.39 -0.06 23.29
N MET A 280 -8.09 0.23 24.40
CA MET A 280 -7.66 -0.11 25.75
C MET A 280 -8.46 -1.28 26.34
N PRO A 281 -7.99 -1.90 27.44
CA PRO A 281 -8.74 -2.91 28.14
C PRO A 281 -10.09 -2.41 28.66
N VAL A 282 -11.04 -3.33 28.81
CA VAL A 282 -12.32 -3.04 29.49
C VAL A 282 -12.01 -2.69 30.95
N LYS A 283 -12.47 -1.50 31.36
CA LYS A 283 -12.40 -0.99 32.74
C LYS A 283 -13.54 -1.54 33.58
N GLU A 284 -14.74 -1.47 33.04
CA GLU A 284 -15.95 -2.02 33.69
C GLU A 284 -17.06 -2.33 32.65
N THR A 285 -17.94 -3.26 33.03
CA THR A 285 -19.19 -3.53 32.33
C THR A 285 -20.32 -3.42 33.31
N ARG A 286 -21.31 -2.60 33.04
CA ARG A 286 -22.48 -2.37 33.90
C ARG A 286 -23.79 -2.51 33.13
N PRO A 287 -24.87 -3.09 33.75
CA PRO A 287 -26.17 -3.12 33.12
C PRO A 287 -26.68 -1.71 32.80
N SER A 288 -27.34 -1.56 31.65
CA SER A 288 -28.02 -0.32 31.26
C SER A 288 -29.52 -0.49 31.23
N LYS A 289 -30.08 -1.04 30.15
CA LYS A 289 -31.49 -1.38 29.98
C LYS A 289 -31.65 -2.90 29.86
N ASP A 290 -32.89 -3.42 29.88
CA ASP A 290 -33.14 -4.88 29.81
C ASP A 290 -32.44 -5.48 28.56
N GLY A 291 -31.55 -6.44 28.81
CA GLY A 291 -30.74 -7.09 27.79
C GLY A 291 -29.59 -6.27 27.22
N TRP A 292 -29.19 -5.13 27.82
CA TRP A 292 -28.10 -4.26 27.37
C TRP A 292 -27.12 -3.93 28.48
N ASN A 293 -25.86 -3.77 28.11
CA ASN A 293 -24.75 -3.36 28.97
C ASN A 293 -24.09 -2.11 28.44
N ILE A 294 -23.52 -1.28 29.32
CA ILE A 294 -22.51 -0.28 28.97
C ILE A 294 -21.14 -0.87 29.28
N VAL A 295 -20.28 -0.87 28.29
CA VAL A 295 -18.89 -1.28 28.39
C VAL A 295 -18.01 -0.04 28.33
N SER A 296 -17.28 0.23 29.42
CA SER A 296 -16.34 1.35 29.53
C SER A 296 -14.90 0.84 29.46
N PHE A 297 -14.01 1.57 28.79
CA PHE A 297 -12.63 1.21 28.60
C PHE A 297 -11.68 2.08 29.44
N GLU A 298 -10.45 1.62 29.65
CA GLU A 298 -9.40 2.41 30.29
C GLU A 298 -9.01 3.60 29.39
N THR A 299 -8.50 4.68 29.97
CA THR A 299 -8.05 5.86 29.26
C THR A 299 -6.89 5.54 28.32
N SER A 300 -6.95 6.02 27.08
CA SER A 300 -5.89 5.85 26.10
C SER A 300 -4.65 6.69 26.43
N PRO A 301 -3.46 6.34 25.92
CA PRO A 301 -2.37 7.31 25.78
C PRO A 301 -2.76 8.52 24.93
N VAL A 302 -1.91 9.55 24.92
CA VAL A 302 -2.05 10.69 24.02
C VAL A 302 -1.85 10.22 22.59
N MET A 303 -2.88 10.30 21.76
CA MET A 303 -2.89 9.82 20.36
C MET A 303 -3.76 10.70 19.45
N SER A 304 -3.63 10.53 18.15
CA SER A 304 -4.45 11.18 17.14
C SER A 304 -5.85 10.55 17.03
N THR A 305 -6.84 11.33 16.59
CA THR A 305 -8.22 10.85 16.42
C THR A 305 -8.34 9.65 15.50
N TYR A 306 -7.55 9.59 14.42
CA TYR A 306 -7.61 8.52 13.43
C TYR A 306 -7.21 7.13 13.98
N LEU A 307 -6.58 7.09 15.16
CA LEU A 307 -6.17 5.85 15.85
C LEU A 307 -7.21 5.33 16.85
N LEU A 308 -8.24 6.12 17.16
CA LEU A 308 -9.34 5.66 18.02
C LEU A 308 -10.16 4.62 17.27
N ALA A 309 -10.50 3.51 17.95
CA ALA A 309 -11.23 2.43 17.33
C ALA A 309 -12.12 1.67 18.30
N TRP A 310 -13.20 1.09 17.77
CA TRP A 310 -14.02 0.12 18.46
C TRP A 310 -14.62 -0.89 17.48
N ALA A 311 -14.98 -2.05 18.02
CA ALA A 311 -15.75 -3.05 17.30
C ALA A 311 -16.80 -3.67 18.22
N VAL A 312 -17.97 -4.02 17.64
CA VAL A 312 -19.09 -4.68 18.36
C VAL A 312 -19.60 -5.85 17.53
N GLY A 313 -19.81 -6.98 18.19
CA GLY A 313 -20.31 -8.18 17.52
C GLY A 313 -20.25 -9.43 18.38
N ASP A 314 -20.63 -10.56 17.79
CA ASP A 314 -20.53 -11.88 18.39
C ASP A 314 -19.12 -12.45 18.12
N PHE A 315 -18.17 -11.98 18.91
CA PHE A 315 -16.76 -12.33 18.75
C PHE A 315 -16.31 -13.45 19.67
N GLU A 316 -15.40 -14.25 19.15
CA GLU A 316 -14.55 -15.18 19.90
C GLU A 316 -13.07 -14.91 19.59
N TYR A 317 -12.17 -15.43 20.39
CA TYR A 317 -10.74 -15.19 20.22
C TYR A 317 -9.87 -16.39 20.58
N ILE A 318 -8.62 -16.33 20.13
CA ILE A 318 -7.50 -17.12 20.63
C ILE A 318 -6.46 -16.16 21.22
N GLU A 319 -5.69 -16.60 22.22
CA GLU A 319 -4.79 -15.75 22.98
C GLU A 319 -3.39 -16.38 23.12
N ALA A 320 -2.37 -15.53 23.03
CA ALA A 320 -1.00 -15.85 23.40
C ALA A 320 -0.39 -14.65 24.15
N PHE A 321 0.85 -14.81 24.63
CA PHE A 321 1.54 -13.78 25.39
C PHE A 321 2.93 -13.56 24.82
N THR A 322 3.45 -12.35 24.97
CA THR A 322 4.85 -12.04 24.68
C THR A 322 5.78 -12.86 25.56
N ASP A 323 6.94 -13.22 25.06
CA ASP A 323 7.97 -13.89 25.88
C ASP A 323 8.63 -12.89 26.85
N ARG A 324 8.87 -11.67 26.37
CA ARG A 324 9.38 -10.55 27.14
C ARG A 324 8.33 -10.05 28.14
N LYS A 325 8.82 -9.49 29.25
CA LYS A 325 7.96 -8.82 30.25
C LYS A 325 8.11 -7.31 30.17
N TYR A 326 7.00 -6.63 30.18
CA TYR A 326 6.83 -5.19 30.17
C TYR A 326 6.29 -4.77 31.53
N ASP A 327 7.03 -3.95 32.27
CA ASP A 327 6.72 -3.65 33.69
C ASP A 327 6.42 -4.88 34.56
N GLY A 328 7.17 -5.97 34.30
CA GLY A 328 7.05 -7.23 35.01
C GLY A 328 5.90 -8.14 34.56
N LYS A 329 5.08 -7.77 33.57
CA LYS A 329 3.96 -8.54 33.01
C LYS A 329 4.19 -8.85 31.54
N GLN A 330 3.75 -10.01 31.07
CA GLN A 330 3.67 -10.33 29.65
C GLN A 330 2.46 -9.62 29.05
N ILE A 331 2.58 -9.17 27.81
CA ILE A 331 1.46 -8.54 27.07
C ILE A 331 0.56 -9.65 26.49
N PRO A 332 -0.74 -9.68 26.80
CA PRO A 332 -1.70 -10.54 26.13
C PRO A 332 -1.92 -10.06 24.70
N VAL A 333 -1.84 -10.98 23.75
CA VAL A 333 -2.10 -10.78 22.34
C VAL A 333 -3.26 -11.68 21.93
N ARG A 334 -4.30 -11.11 21.30
CA ARG A 334 -5.50 -11.85 20.92
C ARG A 334 -5.82 -11.67 19.47
N VAL A 335 -6.32 -12.72 18.84
CA VAL A 335 -6.91 -12.64 17.49
C VAL A 335 -8.41 -12.91 17.62
N TYR A 336 -9.20 -11.88 17.35
CA TYR A 336 -10.67 -11.91 17.40
C TYR A 336 -11.26 -12.18 16.02
N THR A 337 -12.32 -13.00 16.01
CA THR A 337 -13.11 -13.30 14.81
C THR A 337 -14.58 -13.37 15.15
N THR A 338 -15.45 -13.28 14.14
CA THR A 338 -16.81 -13.76 14.28
C THR A 338 -16.80 -15.27 14.53
N ARG A 339 -17.83 -15.79 15.20
CA ARG A 339 -17.93 -17.17 15.67
C ARG A 339 -17.69 -18.21 14.57
N GLY A 340 -16.88 -19.24 14.90
CA GLY A 340 -16.52 -20.37 14.02
C GLY A 340 -15.31 -20.15 13.12
N LEU A 341 -14.57 -19.05 13.29
CA LEU A 341 -13.39 -18.72 12.47
C LEU A 341 -12.07 -18.60 13.26
N LYS A 342 -12.09 -18.63 14.59
CA LYS A 342 -10.94 -18.29 15.43
C LYS A 342 -9.70 -19.16 15.17
N GLU A 343 -9.89 -20.43 14.81
CA GLU A 343 -8.77 -21.35 14.55
C GLU A 343 -7.93 -20.90 13.34
N GLN A 344 -8.53 -20.16 12.38
CA GLN A 344 -7.83 -19.59 11.25
C GLN A 344 -6.94 -18.40 11.64
N GLY A 345 -7.12 -17.83 12.84
CA GLY A 345 -6.24 -16.79 13.41
C GLY A 345 -4.91 -17.29 13.97
N GLN A 346 -4.73 -18.62 14.05
CA GLN A 346 -3.58 -19.22 14.71
C GLN A 346 -2.23 -18.75 14.14
N TRP A 347 -2.15 -18.64 12.81
CA TRP A 347 -0.93 -18.19 12.14
C TRP A 347 -0.54 -16.74 12.52
N ALA A 348 -1.49 -15.82 12.54
CA ALA A 348 -1.26 -14.45 13.00
C ALA A 348 -0.85 -14.41 14.49
N LEU A 349 -1.51 -15.22 15.32
CA LEU A 349 -1.22 -15.30 16.76
C LEU A 349 0.19 -15.86 17.07
N GLU A 350 0.71 -16.78 16.26
CA GLU A 350 2.07 -17.32 16.42
C GLU A 350 3.15 -16.29 16.13
N HIS A 351 2.83 -15.25 15.36
CA HIS A 351 3.77 -14.21 14.92
C HIS A 351 3.69 -12.95 15.77
N ALA A 352 2.49 -12.47 16.08
CA ALA A 352 2.29 -11.17 16.68
C ALA A 352 3.05 -10.94 17.99
N PRO A 353 3.06 -11.86 18.97
CA PRO A 353 3.85 -11.66 20.20
C PRO A 353 5.36 -11.56 19.95
N LYS A 354 5.89 -12.39 19.05
CA LYS A 354 7.32 -12.39 18.70
C LYS A 354 7.74 -11.09 18.00
N ILE A 355 6.84 -10.55 17.16
CA ILE A 355 7.07 -9.29 16.46
C ILE A 355 7.08 -8.12 17.45
N ILE A 356 6.17 -8.09 18.43
CA ILE A 356 6.16 -7.08 19.49
C ILE A 356 7.47 -7.10 20.28
N ASP A 357 7.95 -8.28 20.65
CA ASP A 357 9.21 -8.46 21.37
C ASP A 357 10.41 -8.02 20.53
N PHE A 358 10.45 -8.41 19.25
CA PHE A 358 11.50 -8.03 18.30
C PHE A 358 11.56 -6.50 18.09
N PHE A 359 10.41 -5.83 17.88
CA PHE A 359 10.38 -4.38 17.69
C PHE A 359 10.77 -3.62 18.96
N SER A 360 10.33 -4.10 20.13
CA SER A 360 10.75 -3.52 21.41
C SER A 360 12.27 -3.60 21.60
N GLU A 361 12.90 -4.69 21.14
CA GLU A 361 14.36 -4.88 21.20
C GLU A 361 15.08 -3.95 20.23
N ILE A 362 14.73 -3.97 18.93
CA ILE A 362 15.49 -3.23 17.93
C ILE A 362 15.33 -1.70 18.04
N PHE A 363 14.20 -1.22 18.59
CA PHE A 363 13.98 0.22 18.84
C PHE A 363 14.44 0.64 20.25
N ASP A 364 14.73 -0.31 21.15
CA ASP A 364 15.05 -0.03 22.54
C ASP A 364 13.96 0.84 23.21
N ILE A 365 12.68 0.53 22.92
CA ILE A 365 11.47 1.15 23.43
C ILE A 365 10.44 0.05 23.66
N ASP A 366 10.01 -0.13 24.91
CA ASP A 366 8.99 -1.11 25.28
C ASP A 366 7.65 -0.82 24.57
N TYR A 367 6.90 -1.88 24.26
CA TYR A 367 5.52 -1.76 23.78
C TYR A 367 4.68 -1.04 24.85
N PRO A 368 4.00 0.08 24.51
CA PRO A 368 3.49 0.98 25.54
C PRO A 368 2.10 0.60 26.09
N LEU A 369 1.39 -0.37 25.48
CA LEU A 369 0.01 -0.69 25.87
C LEU A 369 -0.07 -2.00 26.65
N PRO A 370 -1.11 -2.16 27.51
CA PRO A 370 -1.27 -3.34 28.34
C PRO A 370 -1.81 -4.57 27.60
N LYS A 371 -2.16 -4.45 26.32
CA LYS A 371 -2.67 -5.52 25.45
C LYS A 371 -2.46 -5.20 23.98
N SER A 372 -2.57 -6.21 23.12
CA SER A 372 -2.63 -6.04 21.66
C SER A 372 -3.70 -6.98 21.11
N ASP A 373 -4.79 -6.43 20.59
CA ASP A 373 -5.88 -7.18 19.99
C ASP A 373 -5.85 -6.99 18.47
N LEU A 374 -5.97 -8.08 17.73
CA LEU A 374 -6.10 -8.15 16.29
C LEU A 374 -7.51 -8.63 15.97
N ILE A 375 -8.26 -7.93 15.11
CA ILE A 375 -9.62 -8.34 14.77
C ILE A 375 -9.82 -8.50 13.26
N ALA A 376 -10.41 -9.63 12.86
CA ALA A 376 -10.82 -9.91 11.48
C ALA A 376 -12.14 -9.24 11.15
N VAL A 377 -12.14 -8.30 10.20
CA VAL A 377 -13.32 -7.56 9.74
C VAL A 377 -13.72 -8.06 8.35
N HIS A 378 -14.99 -8.34 8.15
CA HIS A 378 -15.51 -8.99 6.94
C HIS A 378 -15.54 -8.07 5.72
N GLU A 379 -15.92 -6.79 5.90
CA GLU A 379 -15.87 -5.78 4.85
C GLU A 379 -14.91 -4.68 5.29
N PHE A 380 -13.80 -4.53 4.55
CA PHE A 380 -12.71 -3.61 4.87
C PHE A 380 -12.06 -3.08 3.60
N THR A 381 -11.84 -1.77 3.51
CA THR A 381 -11.32 -1.10 2.29
C THR A 381 -9.86 -1.40 2.01
N HIS A 382 -9.04 -1.41 3.06
CA HIS A 382 -7.59 -1.62 3.00
C HIS A 382 -7.19 -3.06 3.34
N GLY A 383 -5.92 -3.33 3.59
CA GLY A 383 -5.44 -4.59 4.11
C GLY A 383 -5.66 -4.69 5.61
N ALA A 384 -5.29 -3.66 6.33
CA ALA A 384 -5.47 -3.51 7.78
C ALA A 384 -5.43 -2.03 8.20
N MET A 385 -5.48 -1.76 9.50
CA MET A 385 -5.37 -0.45 10.13
C MET A 385 -4.78 -0.59 11.53
N GLU A 386 -3.77 0.19 11.80
CA GLU A 386 -2.92 0.15 12.99
C GLU A 386 -3.55 0.73 14.27
N ASN A 387 -4.86 0.84 14.41
CA ASN A 387 -5.49 1.43 15.60
C ASN A 387 -4.82 0.95 16.89
N TRP A 388 -4.37 1.90 17.73
CA TRP A 388 -3.46 1.60 18.82
C TRP A 388 -4.04 0.62 19.84
N GLY A 389 -3.57 -0.64 19.81
CA GLY A 389 -4.02 -1.71 20.68
C GLY A 389 -5.26 -2.49 20.24
N LEU A 390 -5.94 -2.07 19.16
CA LEU A 390 -7.03 -2.81 18.48
C LEU A 390 -6.81 -2.73 16.96
N VAL A 391 -5.89 -3.51 16.45
CA VAL A 391 -5.57 -3.52 15.02
C VAL A 391 -6.66 -4.24 14.23
N THR A 392 -7.26 -3.55 13.26
CA THR A 392 -8.31 -4.12 12.42
C THR A 392 -7.73 -4.64 11.11
N TYR A 393 -8.17 -5.83 10.70
CA TYR A 393 -7.67 -6.49 9.49
C TYR A 393 -8.81 -6.93 8.59
N ARG A 394 -8.62 -6.81 7.29
CA ARG A 394 -9.39 -7.61 6.35
C ARG A 394 -9.19 -9.10 6.64
N THR A 395 -10.23 -9.92 6.57
CA THR A 395 -10.15 -11.35 6.89
C THR A 395 -8.97 -12.06 6.20
N THR A 396 -8.69 -11.76 4.93
CA THR A 396 -7.61 -12.36 4.14
C THR A 396 -6.19 -11.92 4.55
N GLN A 397 -6.06 -10.95 5.47
CA GLN A 397 -4.77 -10.42 5.93
C GLN A 397 -4.41 -10.84 7.35
N VAL A 398 -5.31 -11.57 8.03
CA VAL A 398 -5.09 -12.07 9.40
C VAL A 398 -5.48 -13.53 9.56
N LEU A 399 -6.37 -14.06 8.70
CA LEU A 399 -6.84 -15.44 8.77
C LEU A 399 -6.14 -16.30 7.71
N TYR A 400 -5.63 -17.44 8.14
CA TYR A 400 -4.98 -18.44 7.30
C TYR A 400 -5.33 -19.85 7.79
N ASP A 401 -5.79 -20.70 6.89
CA ASP A 401 -6.05 -22.10 7.15
C ASP A 401 -5.10 -22.97 6.32
N GLU A 402 -4.27 -23.76 6.99
CA GLU A 402 -3.21 -24.57 6.38
C GLU A 402 -3.74 -25.54 5.32
N LYS A 403 -5.01 -25.98 5.42
CA LYS A 403 -5.61 -26.96 4.52
C LYS A 403 -6.29 -26.34 3.30
N THR A 404 -6.84 -25.14 3.48
CA THR A 404 -7.73 -24.53 2.49
C THR A 404 -7.22 -23.22 1.89
N SER A 405 -6.27 -22.54 2.54
CA SER A 405 -5.69 -21.28 2.03
C SER A 405 -4.51 -21.51 1.07
N ASP A 406 -4.38 -20.63 0.10
CA ASP A 406 -3.20 -20.57 -0.77
C ASP A 406 -1.96 -20.14 0.04
N PRO A 407 -0.82 -20.86 -0.02
CA PRO A 407 0.38 -20.56 0.75
C PRO A 407 0.93 -19.13 0.62
N ARG A 408 0.66 -18.43 -0.48
CA ARG A 408 1.04 -17.01 -0.63
C ARG A 408 0.46 -16.13 0.48
N PHE A 409 -0.73 -16.47 1.01
CA PHE A 409 -1.33 -15.74 2.13
C PHE A 409 -0.59 -15.96 3.43
N LYS A 410 0.21 -17.02 3.56
CA LYS A 410 1.06 -17.26 4.72
C LYS A 410 2.08 -16.14 4.94
N ASN A 411 2.82 -15.79 3.89
CA ASN A 411 3.72 -14.63 3.93
C ASN A 411 2.95 -13.31 4.04
N ALA A 412 1.83 -13.15 3.32
CA ALA A 412 1.03 -11.93 3.37
C ALA A 412 0.52 -11.65 4.79
N VAL A 413 -0.01 -12.65 5.51
CA VAL A 413 -0.46 -12.48 6.90
C VAL A 413 0.71 -12.15 7.82
N ALA A 414 1.84 -12.87 7.74
CA ALA A 414 3.01 -12.58 8.57
C ALA A 414 3.52 -11.15 8.35
N TYR A 415 3.60 -10.71 7.08
CA TYR A 415 4.04 -9.36 6.72
C TYR A 415 3.04 -8.29 7.17
N VAL A 416 1.74 -8.45 6.91
CA VAL A 416 0.76 -7.42 7.28
C VAL A 416 0.64 -7.30 8.79
N VAL A 417 0.68 -8.42 9.54
CA VAL A 417 0.75 -8.38 11.00
C VAL A 417 2.00 -7.63 11.49
N ALA A 418 3.16 -7.85 10.85
CA ALA A 418 4.38 -7.14 11.20
C ALA A 418 4.33 -5.65 10.85
N HIS A 419 3.72 -5.29 9.72
CA HIS A 419 3.51 -3.91 9.29
C HIS A 419 2.65 -3.14 10.30
N GLU A 420 1.47 -3.66 10.65
CA GLU A 420 0.56 -3.01 11.59
C GLU A 420 1.13 -2.91 13.01
N LEU A 421 1.91 -3.91 13.43
CA LEU A 421 2.59 -3.84 14.72
C LEU A 421 3.78 -2.87 14.72
N ALA A 422 4.43 -2.63 13.57
CA ALA A 422 5.47 -1.61 13.44
C ALA A 422 4.91 -0.20 13.65
N HIS A 423 3.69 0.04 13.18
CA HIS A 423 2.98 1.29 13.40
C HIS A 423 2.79 1.65 14.87
N GLN A 424 2.79 0.68 15.79
CA GLN A 424 2.68 0.97 17.22
C GLN A 424 3.79 1.90 17.71
N TRP A 425 4.90 1.99 16.98
CA TRP A 425 5.99 2.97 17.18
C TRP A 425 5.97 4.07 16.09
N PHE A 426 5.82 3.70 14.81
CA PHE A 426 5.78 4.63 13.66
C PHE A 426 4.35 4.91 13.22
N GLY A 427 3.78 6.00 13.66
CA GLY A 427 2.38 6.38 13.45
C GLY A 427 1.66 6.62 14.76
N ASN A 428 1.80 5.71 15.73
CA ASN A 428 1.09 5.75 17.01
C ASN A 428 1.89 6.48 18.10
N LEU A 429 3.06 5.94 18.48
CA LEU A 429 3.92 6.58 19.46
C LEU A 429 4.47 7.91 18.93
N VAL A 430 5.00 7.91 17.72
CA VAL A 430 5.44 9.11 17.00
C VAL A 430 4.62 9.24 15.72
N THR A 431 3.81 10.28 15.62
CA THR A 431 2.91 10.50 14.49
C THR A 431 3.45 11.58 13.55
N MET A 432 3.16 11.52 12.28
CA MET A 432 3.44 12.59 11.34
C MET A 432 2.83 13.94 11.76
N ASP A 433 3.48 15.05 11.41
CA ASP A 433 2.98 16.41 11.70
C ASP A 433 1.74 16.75 10.85
N TRP A 434 1.73 16.28 9.62
CA TRP A 434 0.63 16.42 8.67
C TRP A 434 0.68 15.32 7.62
N TRP A 435 -0.34 15.18 6.82
CA TRP A 435 -0.52 14.12 5.82
C TRP A 435 0.52 14.12 4.69
N ASP A 436 1.23 15.23 4.46
CA ASP A 436 2.36 15.26 3.52
C ASP A 436 3.56 14.42 3.97
N GLU A 437 3.58 14.05 5.24
CA GLU A 437 4.59 13.16 5.86
C GLU A 437 4.09 11.69 6.02
N LEU A 438 2.98 11.31 5.36
CA LEU A 438 2.39 9.95 5.46
C LEU A 438 3.41 8.83 5.26
N TRP A 439 4.37 9.02 4.36
CA TRP A 439 5.42 8.06 4.08
C TRP A 439 6.31 7.73 5.29
N LEU A 440 6.41 8.61 6.30
CA LEU A 440 7.13 8.34 7.56
C LEU A 440 6.48 7.20 8.34
N ASN A 441 5.16 7.07 8.26
CA ASN A 441 4.46 5.95 8.85
C ASN A 441 4.61 4.74 7.92
N GLU A 442 4.13 4.84 6.68
CA GLU A 442 3.93 3.73 5.76
C GLU A 442 5.22 3.13 5.20
N GLY A 443 6.15 3.96 4.79
CA GLY A 443 7.45 3.50 4.27
C GLY A 443 8.28 2.79 5.33
N PHE A 444 8.24 3.31 6.57
CA PHE A 444 8.93 2.68 7.70
C PHE A 444 8.27 1.39 8.15
N ALA A 445 6.94 1.38 8.36
CA ALA A 445 6.23 0.16 8.73
C ALA A 445 6.41 -0.93 7.68
N THR A 446 6.44 -0.56 6.40
CA THR A 446 6.75 -1.49 5.30
C THR A 446 8.17 -2.06 5.45
N TRP A 447 9.20 -1.22 5.63
CA TRP A 447 10.58 -1.69 5.75
C TRP A 447 10.80 -2.57 6.99
N VAL A 448 10.29 -2.12 8.14
CA VAL A 448 10.44 -2.83 9.42
C VAL A 448 9.62 -4.11 9.43
N GLY A 449 8.44 -4.12 8.80
CA GLY A 449 7.62 -5.31 8.62
C GLY A 449 8.34 -6.41 7.84
N TRP A 450 8.96 -6.08 6.69
CA TRP A 450 9.80 -7.02 5.96
C TRP A 450 11.02 -7.47 6.77
N HIS A 451 11.64 -6.57 7.52
CA HIS A 451 12.78 -6.89 8.39
C HIS A 451 12.40 -7.88 9.51
N ALA A 452 11.22 -7.76 10.09
CA ALA A 452 10.71 -8.69 11.09
C ALA A 452 10.42 -10.08 10.51
N VAL A 453 9.80 -10.14 9.31
CA VAL A 453 9.56 -11.44 8.65
C VAL A 453 10.87 -12.10 8.24
N ASP A 454 11.87 -11.35 7.76
CA ASP A 454 13.22 -11.87 7.49
C ASP A 454 13.90 -12.47 8.73
N HIS A 455 13.72 -11.81 9.87
CA HIS A 455 14.23 -12.31 11.16
C HIS A 455 13.54 -13.62 11.59
N LEU A 456 12.23 -13.72 11.41
CA LEU A 456 11.45 -14.90 11.83
C LEU A 456 11.54 -16.06 10.83
N HIS A 457 11.67 -15.77 9.54
CA HIS A 457 11.66 -16.72 8.43
C HIS A 457 12.78 -16.45 7.42
N PRO A 458 14.07 -16.58 7.80
CA PRO A 458 15.19 -16.29 6.90
C PRO A 458 15.22 -17.21 5.67
N ASP A 459 14.64 -18.40 5.77
CA ASP A 459 14.50 -19.37 4.68
C ASP A 459 13.53 -18.94 3.58
N TRP A 460 12.62 -17.98 3.85
CA TRP A 460 11.70 -17.45 2.84
C TRP A 460 12.33 -16.42 1.90
N GLN A 461 13.54 -15.95 2.20
CA GLN A 461 14.25 -14.95 1.39
C GLN A 461 13.37 -13.74 1.09
N VAL A 462 12.74 -13.17 2.11
CA VAL A 462 11.70 -12.15 1.95
C VAL A 462 12.20 -10.87 1.27
N TRP A 463 13.50 -10.55 1.38
CA TRP A 463 14.06 -9.41 0.64
C TRP A 463 14.12 -9.66 -0.87
N ALA A 464 14.38 -10.90 -1.30
CA ALA A 464 14.26 -11.27 -2.71
C ALA A 464 12.79 -11.24 -3.19
N GLN A 465 11.83 -11.63 -2.32
CA GLN A 465 10.40 -11.44 -2.59
C GLN A 465 10.04 -9.96 -2.71
N PHE A 466 10.55 -9.10 -1.80
CA PHE A 466 10.34 -7.65 -1.88
C PHE A 466 10.90 -7.04 -3.15
N VAL A 467 12.09 -7.46 -3.61
CA VAL A 467 12.66 -6.99 -4.90
C VAL A 467 11.74 -7.40 -6.06
N ASN A 468 11.26 -8.64 -6.06
CA ASN A 468 10.40 -9.16 -7.13
C ASN A 468 8.98 -8.53 -7.17
N GLU A 469 8.38 -8.24 -6.02
CA GLU A 469 7.00 -7.76 -5.94
C GLU A 469 6.93 -6.27 -5.59
N GLY A 470 7.55 -5.86 -4.50
CA GLY A 470 7.46 -4.52 -3.95
C GLY A 470 8.21 -3.49 -4.81
N MET A 471 9.53 -3.70 -5.04
CA MET A 471 10.31 -2.77 -5.84
C MET A 471 9.81 -2.69 -7.28
N GLU A 472 9.45 -3.83 -7.89
CA GLU A 472 8.90 -3.86 -9.25
C GLU A 472 7.56 -3.10 -9.35
N ALA A 473 6.69 -3.18 -8.34
CA ALA A 473 5.45 -2.40 -8.29
C ALA A 473 5.72 -0.89 -8.14
N ALA A 474 6.70 -0.52 -7.31
CA ALA A 474 7.15 0.87 -7.15
C ALA A 474 7.74 1.43 -8.45
N PHE A 475 8.63 0.70 -9.12
CA PHE A 475 9.21 1.10 -10.41
C PHE A 475 8.15 1.34 -11.48
N ARG A 476 7.13 0.47 -11.56
CA ARG A 476 6.03 0.62 -12.54
C ARG A 476 5.21 1.89 -12.32
N LEU A 477 5.01 2.33 -11.08
CA LEU A 477 4.28 3.57 -10.80
C LEU A 477 5.20 4.79 -10.90
N ASP A 478 6.44 4.68 -10.44
CA ASP A 478 7.39 5.79 -10.45
C ASP A 478 7.98 6.07 -11.84
N GLY A 479 7.89 5.10 -12.77
CA GLY A 479 8.35 5.22 -14.16
C GLY A 479 7.36 5.91 -15.11
N ILE A 480 6.25 6.46 -14.64
CA ILE A 480 5.29 7.22 -15.45
C ILE A 480 5.38 8.73 -15.18
N ARG A 481 4.90 9.55 -16.12
CA ARG A 481 4.94 11.01 -16.00
C ARG A 481 4.01 11.52 -14.91
N ALA A 482 2.84 10.90 -14.77
CA ALA A 482 1.82 11.20 -13.78
C ALA A 482 2.10 10.64 -12.35
N SER A 483 3.31 10.18 -12.07
CA SER A 483 3.73 9.81 -10.72
C SER A 483 3.81 11.02 -9.78
N HIS A 484 4.08 10.77 -8.50
CA HIS A 484 4.28 11.82 -7.49
C HIS A 484 5.55 11.56 -6.66
N PRO A 485 6.09 12.57 -5.97
CA PRO A 485 7.21 12.37 -5.04
C PRO A 485 6.74 11.58 -3.81
N ILE A 486 7.66 11.01 -3.04
CA ILE A 486 7.33 10.35 -1.76
C ILE A 486 6.70 11.36 -0.79
N HIS A 487 7.31 12.53 -0.63
CA HIS A 487 6.78 13.65 0.15
C HIS A 487 5.88 14.49 -0.77
N VAL A 488 4.57 14.29 -0.65
CA VAL A 488 3.55 14.98 -1.47
C VAL A 488 2.93 16.12 -0.67
N PRO A 489 2.99 17.37 -1.14
CA PRO A 489 2.25 18.45 -0.49
C PRO A 489 0.74 18.14 -0.45
N VAL A 490 0.19 17.97 0.74
CA VAL A 490 -1.24 17.76 1.00
C VAL A 490 -1.80 19.05 1.59
N ARG A 491 -2.61 19.76 0.82
CA ARG A 491 -3.26 20.97 1.28
C ARG A 491 -4.52 20.64 2.09
N ASP A 492 -5.38 19.82 1.53
CA ASP A 492 -6.64 19.38 2.11
C ASP A 492 -6.52 17.89 2.50
N ALA A 493 -6.86 17.55 3.73
CA ALA A 493 -6.84 16.17 4.21
C ALA A 493 -7.78 15.24 3.40
N LEU A 494 -8.81 15.79 2.75
CA LEU A 494 -9.73 15.02 1.90
C LEU A 494 -9.07 14.45 0.62
N ASP A 495 -7.90 14.99 0.22
CA ASP A 495 -7.15 14.51 -0.94
C ASP A 495 -6.17 13.37 -0.59
N VAL A 496 -5.97 13.08 0.69
CA VAL A 496 -4.89 12.18 1.14
C VAL A 496 -5.07 10.74 0.67
N ASN A 497 -6.30 10.26 0.50
CA ASN A 497 -6.58 8.89 0.04
C ASN A 497 -5.92 8.54 -1.31
N GLN A 498 -5.58 9.54 -2.13
CA GLN A 498 -4.94 9.35 -3.43
C GLN A 498 -3.41 9.10 -3.35
N ILE A 499 -2.81 9.18 -2.16
CA ILE A 499 -1.38 8.94 -1.95
C ILE A 499 -1.08 7.66 -1.14
N PHE A 500 -2.12 6.89 -0.76
CA PHE A 500 -1.97 5.54 -0.24
C PHE A 500 -1.67 4.56 -1.38
N ASP A 501 -0.47 4.63 -1.93
CA ASP A 501 -0.09 3.88 -3.12
C ASP A 501 1.35 3.33 -3.06
N SER A 502 1.79 2.67 -4.14
CA SER A 502 3.13 2.08 -4.23
C SER A 502 4.28 3.08 -4.08
N ILE A 503 4.04 4.39 -4.16
CA ILE A 503 5.09 5.39 -3.94
C ILE A 503 5.30 5.58 -2.44
N SER A 504 4.25 5.85 -1.67
CA SER A 504 4.35 6.06 -0.23
C SER A 504 4.86 4.80 0.49
N TYR A 505 4.33 3.62 0.15
CA TYR A 505 4.69 2.34 0.76
C TYR A 505 6.00 1.77 0.21
N LEU A 506 6.04 1.44 -1.06
CA LEU A 506 7.06 0.57 -1.64
C LEU A 506 8.31 1.33 -2.13
N LYS A 507 8.15 2.51 -2.75
CA LYS A 507 9.28 3.39 -3.03
C LYS A 507 9.84 3.96 -1.73
N GLY A 508 8.97 4.34 -0.77
CA GLY A 508 9.36 4.74 0.58
C GLY A 508 10.24 3.70 1.25
N CYS A 509 9.75 2.44 1.32
CA CYS A 509 10.52 1.30 1.82
C CYS A 509 11.85 1.08 1.07
N SER A 510 11.83 1.17 -0.26
CA SER A 510 13.04 0.98 -1.09
C SER A 510 14.10 2.05 -0.81
N ALA A 511 13.69 3.31 -0.62
CA ALA A 511 14.57 4.41 -0.25
C ALA A 511 15.17 4.23 1.15
N ILE A 512 14.36 3.76 2.10
CA ILE A 512 14.80 3.41 3.47
C ILE A 512 15.80 2.24 3.40
N ARG A 513 15.48 1.16 2.66
CA ARG A 513 16.37 0.00 2.47
C ARG A 513 17.71 0.40 1.89
N MET A 514 17.70 1.25 0.87
CA MET A 514 18.91 1.79 0.24
C MET A 514 19.76 2.58 1.25
N LEU A 515 19.14 3.44 2.05
CA LEU A 515 19.82 4.23 3.09
C LEU A 515 20.34 3.35 4.22
N ALA A 516 19.54 2.41 4.72
CA ALA A 516 19.93 1.49 5.79
C ALA A 516 21.15 0.63 5.40
N ASN A 517 21.19 0.15 4.15
CA ASN A 517 22.35 -0.57 3.62
C ASN A 517 23.60 0.34 3.50
N HIS A 518 23.41 1.60 3.11
CA HIS A 518 24.52 2.56 2.99
C HIS A 518 25.11 3.00 4.33
N LEU A 519 24.28 3.15 5.36
CA LEU A 519 24.70 3.54 6.71
C LEU A 519 25.18 2.35 7.55
N GLY A 520 24.78 1.13 7.19
CA GLY A 520 24.81 -0.06 8.03
C GLY A 520 23.57 -0.14 8.93
N VAL A 521 22.93 -1.32 8.95
CA VAL A 521 21.63 -1.53 9.61
C VAL A 521 21.67 -1.17 11.10
N GLU A 522 22.75 -1.53 11.83
CA GLU A 522 22.89 -1.18 13.26
C GLU A 522 22.92 0.35 13.48
N THR A 523 23.71 1.08 12.67
CA THR A 523 23.79 2.55 12.76
C THR A 523 22.44 3.19 12.41
N PHE A 524 21.78 2.64 11.39
CA PHE A 524 20.45 3.08 10.99
C PHE A 524 19.42 2.89 12.11
N LEU A 525 19.32 1.69 12.68
CA LEU A 525 18.40 1.40 13.79
C LEU A 525 18.70 2.23 15.03
N LYS A 526 19.97 2.51 15.32
CA LYS A 526 20.35 3.42 16.42
C LYS A 526 19.82 4.84 16.18
N GLY A 527 19.95 5.36 14.99
CA GLY A 527 19.39 6.68 14.63
C GLY A 527 17.87 6.70 14.71
N VAL A 528 17.21 5.64 14.26
CA VAL A 528 15.76 5.44 14.37
C VAL A 528 15.31 5.40 15.83
N SER A 529 15.97 4.65 16.70
CA SER A 529 15.70 4.61 18.15
C SER A 529 15.80 6.00 18.79
N ASN A 530 16.84 6.77 18.43
CA ASN A 530 17.01 8.13 18.93
C ASN A 530 15.87 9.05 18.48
N TYR A 531 15.44 8.95 17.21
CA TYR A 531 14.32 9.69 16.66
C TYR A 531 13.02 9.38 17.41
N LEU A 532 12.67 8.09 17.58
CA LEU A 532 11.46 7.67 18.27
C LEU A 532 11.43 8.17 19.73
N LYS A 533 12.56 8.05 20.46
CA LYS A 533 12.66 8.52 21.84
C LYS A 533 12.50 10.03 21.97
N ALA A 534 13.06 10.78 21.04
CA ALA A 534 13.01 12.26 21.06
C ALA A 534 11.60 12.81 20.78
N HIS A 535 10.76 12.04 20.06
CA HIS A 535 9.44 12.49 19.62
C HIS A 535 8.28 11.65 20.18
N ALA A 536 8.55 10.78 21.16
CA ALA A 536 7.54 9.91 21.76
C ALA A 536 6.30 10.69 22.24
N TYR A 537 5.11 10.19 21.87
CA TYR A 537 3.78 10.81 22.09
C TYR A 537 3.58 12.17 21.38
N GLY A 538 4.52 12.56 20.54
CA GLY A 538 4.47 13.81 19.76
C GLY A 538 4.28 13.57 18.27
N ASN A 539 4.52 14.65 17.51
CA ASN A 539 4.50 14.65 16.06
C ASN A 539 5.88 15.00 15.50
N ALA A 540 6.20 14.48 14.32
CA ALA A 540 7.50 14.71 13.72
C ALA A 540 7.39 14.91 12.19
N LYS A 541 8.45 15.49 11.62
CA LYS A 541 8.66 15.69 10.19
C LYS A 541 9.86 14.87 9.72
N THR A 542 9.92 14.59 8.43
CA THR A 542 11.05 13.93 7.78
C THR A 542 12.42 14.50 8.20
N THR A 543 12.53 15.81 8.37
CA THR A 543 13.79 16.45 8.76
C THR A 543 14.29 16.02 10.15
N ALA A 544 13.39 15.72 11.09
CA ALA A 544 13.76 15.22 12.42
C ALA A 544 14.41 13.83 12.32
N LEU A 545 13.86 12.95 11.48
CA LEU A 545 14.45 11.65 11.21
C LEU A 545 15.83 11.76 10.57
N TRP A 546 15.97 12.60 9.52
CA TRP A 546 17.27 12.79 8.87
C TRP A 546 18.34 13.35 9.80
N ASN A 547 17.97 14.22 10.72
CA ASN A 547 18.88 14.74 11.74
C ASN A 547 19.36 13.60 12.67
N ALA A 548 18.45 12.80 13.22
CA ALA A 548 18.81 11.69 14.11
C ALA A 548 19.71 10.64 13.42
N LEU A 549 19.41 10.30 12.16
CA LEU A 549 20.26 9.40 11.36
C LEU A 549 21.60 10.05 11.02
N GLY A 550 21.63 11.35 10.77
CA GLY A 550 22.85 12.12 10.54
C GLY A 550 23.76 12.13 11.76
N GLU A 551 23.20 12.36 12.96
CA GLU A 551 23.92 12.31 14.23
C GLU A 551 24.50 10.92 14.53
N ALA A 552 23.72 9.87 14.25
CA ALA A 552 24.13 8.49 14.48
C ALA A 552 25.27 8.05 13.52
N SER A 553 25.21 8.48 12.26
CA SER A 553 26.12 8.04 11.19
C SER A 553 27.27 8.99 10.89
N GLY A 554 27.22 10.24 11.33
CA GLY A 554 28.16 11.31 10.97
C GLY A 554 28.06 11.76 9.50
N LYS A 555 26.96 11.42 8.77
CA LYS A 555 26.73 11.79 7.38
C LYS A 555 25.61 12.83 7.24
N ASN A 556 25.63 13.61 6.15
CA ASN A 556 24.55 14.54 5.82
C ASN A 556 23.41 13.78 5.11
N VAL A 557 22.59 13.04 5.89
CA VAL A 557 21.51 12.21 5.38
C VAL A 557 20.47 13.02 4.62
N ASN A 558 20.17 14.25 5.07
CA ASN A 558 19.21 15.11 4.38
C ASN A 558 19.65 15.43 2.94
N GLU A 559 20.92 15.71 2.71
CA GLU A 559 21.45 15.97 1.36
C GLU A 559 21.34 14.73 0.46
N LEU A 560 21.65 13.55 1.01
CA LEU A 560 21.57 12.29 0.26
C LEU A 560 20.14 11.96 -0.13
N MET A 561 19.18 12.12 0.80
CA MET A 561 17.82 11.62 0.66
C MET A 561 16.83 12.60 0.05
N ASN A 562 17.09 13.92 0.13
CA ASN A 562 16.14 14.91 -0.38
C ASN A 562 15.76 14.72 -1.85
N PRO A 563 16.65 14.39 -2.81
CA PRO A 563 16.24 14.11 -4.19
C PRO A 563 15.29 12.90 -4.31
N TRP A 564 15.45 11.89 -3.44
CA TRP A 564 14.63 10.68 -3.46
C TRP A 564 13.21 10.91 -2.98
N ILE A 565 13.03 11.74 -1.95
CA ILE A 565 11.70 11.97 -1.36
C ILE A 565 10.94 13.14 -2.00
N SER A 566 11.66 14.18 -2.47
CA SER A 566 11.03 15.42 -2.97
C SER A 566 10.87 15.47 -4.50
N LYS A 567 11.41 14.49 -5.24
CA LYS A 567 11.36 14.46 -6.71
C LYS A 567 10.64 13.23 -7.22
N ILE A 568 9.91 13.42 -8.32
CA ILE A 568 9.22 12.35 -9.05
C ILE A 568 10.25 11.53 -9.83
N GLY A 569 10.04 10.23 -9.89
CA GLY A 569 10.82 9.33 -10.74
C GLY A 569 12.05 8.76 -10.05
N HIS A 570 12.74 7.90 -10.77
CA HIS A 570 13.97 7.23 -10.36
C HIS A 570 14.98 7.24 -11.53
N PRO A 571 16.27 7.09 -11.23
CA PRO A 571 17.28 7.06 -12.28
C PRO A 571 17.38 5.72 -12.98
N VAL A 572 17.72 5.76 -14.27
CA VAL A 572 18.37 4.68 -15.00
C VAL A 572 19.84 5.02 -15.17
N LEU A 573 20.72 4.09 -14.85
CA LEU A 573 22.17 4.21 -15.06
C LEU A 573 22.56 3.58 -16.41
N THR A 574 22.94 4.38 -17.37
CA THR A 574 23.51 3.88 -18.63
C THR A 574 25.01 3.70 -18.49
N VAL A 575 25.48 2.50 -18.80
CA VAL A 575 26.88 2.10 -18.69
C VAL A 575 27.52 2.07 -20.07
N ALA A 576 28.67 2.71 -20.21
CA ALA A 576 29.58 2.53 -21.34
C ALA A 576 30.89 1.90 -20.88
N GLU A 577 31.40 0.93 -21.64
CA GLU A 577 32.61 0.16 -21.31
C GLU A 577 33.82 0.65 -22.11
N GLU A 578 34.94 0.80 -21.42
CA GLU A 578 36.30 0.93 -22.01
C GLU A 578 37.25 -0.02 -21.27
N PRO A 579 38.38 -0.38 -21.84
CA PRO A 579 39.32 -1.31 -21.17
C PRO A 579 39.70 -0.86 -19.75
N GLY A 580 39.34 -1.68 -18.76
CA GLY A 580 39.61 -1.45 -17.34
C GLY A 580 38.80 -0.34 -16.68
N GLN A 581 37.84 0.25 -17.34
CA GLN A 581 36.97 1.30 -16.77
C GLN A 581 35.55 1.29 -17.34
N ILE A 582 34.61 1.88 -16.60
CA ILE A 582 33.23 2.11 -17.04
C ILE A 582 32.87 3.58 -16.83
N SER A 583 32.14 4.16 -17.78
CA SER A 583 31.43 5.42 -17.59
C SER A 583 29.98 5.11 -17.21
N VAL A 584 29.47 5.79 -16.17
CA VAL A 584 28.12 5.61 -15.65
C VAL A 584 27.40 6.94 -15.68
N LYS A 585 26.29 7.02 -16.42
CA LYS A 585 25.48 8.22 -16.58
C LYS A 585 24.08 7.99 -16.07
N GLN A 586 23.58 8.86 -15.17
CA GLN A 586 22.21 8.82 -14.69
C GLN A 586 21.27 9.73 -15.51
N SER A 587 20.10 9.23 -15.81
CA SER A 587 18.97 9.98 -16.35
C SER A 587 17.67 9.50 -15.73
N ARG A 588 16.61 10.32 -15.75
CA ARG A 588 15.29 9.87 -15.27
C ARG A 588 14.77 8.74 -16.18
N PHE A 589 14.27 7.68 -15.58
CA PHE A 589 13.56 6.63 -16.31
C PHE A 589 12.10 7.06 -16.56
N LEU A 590 11.62 6.88 -17.80
CA LEU A 590 10.20 6.96 -18.17
C LEU A 590 9.81 5.73 -18.99
N SER A 591 8.72 5.07 -18.61
CA SER A 591 8.20 3.88 -19.30
C SER A 591 7.74 4.15 -20.73
N THR A 592 7.40 5.39 -21.07
CA THR A 592 7.08 5.82 -22.44
C THR A 592 8.32 5.98 -23.32
N GLY A 593 9.53 6.09 -22.75
CA GLY A 593 10.80 6.24 -23.44
C GLY A 593 11.08 7.62 -24.06
N ASP A 594 10.13 8.55 -24.00
CA ASP A 594 10.19 9.89 -24.60
C ASP A 594 10.67 10.96 -23.62
N VAL A 595 11.74 10.67 -22.87
CA VAL A 595 12.31 11.59 -21.86
C VAL A 595 12.76 12.90 -22.52
N LYS A 596 12.18 14.02 -22.05
CA LYS A 596 12.52 15.36 -22.49
C LYS A 596 13.49 16.02 -21.52
N PRO A 597 14.24 17.08 -21.93
CA PRO A 597 15.15 17.79 -21.03
C PRO A 597 14.52 18.27 -19.73
N GLU A 598 13.25 18.69 -19.76
CA GLU A 598 12.50 19.10 -18.59
C GLU A 598 12.13 17.94 -17.64
N ASP A 599 12.09 16.72 -18.15
CA ASP A 599 11.85 15.52 -17.35
C ASP A 599 13.11 15.07 -16.59
N ASP A 600 14.33 15.41 -17.09
CA ASP A 600 15.64 14.91 -16.60
C ASP A 600 16.47 15.96 -15.85
N THR A 601 15.82 16.80 -15.06
CA THR A 601 16.48 17.88 -14.31
C THR A 601 17.07 17.43 -12.99
N THR A 602 16.64 16.29 -12.44
CA THR A 602 17.08 15.78 -11.13
C THR A 602 18.41 15.05 -11.22
N THR A 603 19.31 15.29 -10.28
CA THR A 603 20.49 14.47 -10.02
C THR A 603 20.30 13.80 -8.67
N TRP A 604 20.26 12.46 -8.67
CA TRP A 604 20.16 11.66 -7.46
C TRP A 604 21.53 11.33 -6.91
N TRP A 605 21.64 11.19 -5.60
CA TRP A 605 22.70 10.42 -4.98
C TRP A 605 22.39 8.93 -5.20
N VAL A 606 23.28 8.18 -5.85
CA VAL A 606 23.08 6.78 -6.19
C VAL A 606 24.22 5.95 -5.64
N PRO A 607 24.00 5.13 -4.59
CA PRO A 607 25.01 4.16 -4.14
C PRO A 607 25.16 3.08 -5.20
N LEU A 608 26.34 2.92 -5.75
CA LEU A 608 26.55 2.11 -6.96
C LEU A 608 26.52 0.61 -6.69
N GLY A 609 26.87 0.14 -5.47
CA GLY A 609 26.90 -1.28 -5.15
C GLY A 609 27.68 -2.07 -6.22
N LEU A 610 28.87 -1.59 -6.59
CA LEU A 610 29.66 -2.17 -7.67
C LEU A 610 30.38 -3.44 -7.19
N GLU A 611 30.11 -4.57 -7.82
CA GLU A 611 30.93 -5.78 -7.75
C GLU A 611 31.91 -5.85 -8.92
N GLY A 612 33.00 -6.54 -8.75
CA GLY A 612 34.03 -6.73 -9.83
C GLY A 612 34.99 -5.55 -9.98
N LYS A 613 35.25 -4.78 -8.92
CA LYS A 613 36.35 -3.83 -8.87
C LYS A 613 37.63 -4.56 -8.42
N LYS A 614 38.74 -4.39 -9.14
CA LYS A 614 40.03 -5.03 -8.84
C LYS A 614 40.59 -4.62 -7.49
N ASP A 615 40.38 -3.36 -7.10
CA ASP A 615 40.68 -2.86 -5.76
C ASP A 615 39.37 -2.78 -4.97
N HIS A 616 39.23 -3.61 -3.94
CA HIS A 616 38.03 -3.68 -3.09
C HIS A 616 37.95 -2.53 -2.07
N ALA A 617 38.97 -1.68 -1.94
CA ALA A 617 38.98 -0.56 -1.01
C ALA A 617 37.94 0.50 -1.42
N GLY A 618 37.02 0.83 -0.53
CA GLY A 618 36.03 1.88 -0.71
C GLY A 618 34.85 1.53 -1.63
N VAL A 619 34.67 0.29 -2.09
CA VAL A 619 33.58 -0.12 -2.97
C VAL A 619 32.22 0.13 -2.32
N ALA A 620 32.09 -0.15 -1.03
CA ALA A 620 30.83 0.06 -0.30
C ALA A 620 30.43 1.55 -0.18
N SER A 621 31.37 2.48 -0.28
CA SER A 621 31.13 3.93 -0.24
C SER A 621 31.03 4.57 -1.63
N LEU A 622 31.20 3.80 -2.71
CA LEU A 622 31.19 4.32 -4.08
C LEU A 622 29.74 4.76 -4.46
N SER A 623 29.59 6.04 -4.74
CA SER A 623 28.31 6.64 -5.08
C SER A 623 28.45 7.61 -6.26
N LEU A 624 27.44 7.64 -7.13
CA LEU A 624 27.32 8.65 -8.17
C LEU A 624 26.51 9.84 -7.61
N THR A 625 27.15 11.02 -7.55
CA THR A 625 26.55 12.28 -7.06
C THR A 625 26.43 13.34 -8.15
N THR A 626 26.88 13.02 -9.35
CA THR A 626 26.86 13.85 -10.54
C THR A 626 26.04 13.18 -11.63
N LYS A 627 25.77 13.89 -12.73
CA LYS A 627 25.04 13.28 -13.87
C LYS A 627 25.84 12.14 -14.52
N GLU A 628 27.16 12.18 -14.46
CA GLU A 628 28.05 11.18 -15.09
C GLU A 628 29.38 11.13 -14.34
N ASP A 629 29.97 9.92 -14.24
CA ASP A 629 31.32 9.70 -13.69
C ASP A 629 31.96 8.48 -14.35
N THR A 630 33.31 8.40 -14.27
CA THR A 630 34.10 7.28 -14.77
C THR A 630 34.76 6.51 -13.64
N ILE A 631 34.47 5.22 -13.57
CA ILE A 631 34.98 4.31 -12.56
C ILE A 631 36.10 3.45 -13.18
N ARG A 632 37.27 3.49 -12.58
CA ARG A 632 38.46 2.78 -13.05
C ARG A 632 38.71 1.49 -12.27
N ASP A 633 39.63 0.64 -12.79
CA ASP A 633 40.00 -0.63 -12.19
C ASP A 633 38.87 -1.63 -12.07
N VAL A 634 37.94 -1.61 -13.05
CA VAL A 634 36.82 -2.54 -13.17
C VAL A 634 37.28 -3.82 -13.85
N ASP A 635 36.80 -4.96 -13.38
CA ASP A 635 37.07 -6.27 -13.98
C ASP A 635 36.30 -6.39 -15.32
N GLU A 636 37.02 -6.60 -16.40
CA GLU A 636 36.46 -6.71 -17.75
C GLU A 636 35.67 -8.01 -17.96
N ASP A 637 35.95 -9.05 -17.19
CA ASP A 637 35.26 -10.33 -17.30
C ASP A 637 33.95 -10.32 -16.50
N PHE A 638 34.01 -9.78 -15.27
CA PHE A 638 32.85 -9.71 -14.41
C PHE A 638 32.77 -8.39 -13.63
N TYR A 639 31.73 -7.63 -13.85
CA TYR A 639 31.31 -6.59 -12.94
C TYR A 639 29.78 -6.45 -12.98
N LYS A 640 29.21 -5.94 -11.89
CA LYS A 640 27.78 -5.66 -11.75
C LYS A 640 27.55 -4.44 -10.85
N LEU A 641 26.61 -3.58 -11.21
CA LEU A 641 26.09 -2.47 -10.38
C LEU A 641 24.86 -2.93 -9.60
N ASN A 642 24.56 -2.27 -8.50
CA ASN A 642 23.40 -2.54 -7.64
C ASN A 642 23.42 -3.94 -7.01
N SER A 643 24.56 -4.31 -6.41
CA SER A 643 24.70 -5.61 -5.74
C SER A 643 23.61 -5.83 -4.69
N GLY A 644 23.01 -7.03 -4.68
CA GLY A 644 21.88 -7.39 -3.84
C GLY A 644 20.61 -6.58 -4.12
N ALA A 645 20.54 -5.85 -5.25
CA ALA A 645 19.42 -4.98 -5.61
C ALA A 645 19.00 -4.04 -4.46
N THR A 646 19.97 -3.47 -3.74
CA THR A 646 19.72 -2.63 -2.57
C THR A 646 19.32 -1.20 -2.93
N GLY A 647 19.72 -0.71 -4.11
CA GLY A 647 19.41 0.64 -4.61
C GLY A 647 18.12 0.68 -5.46
N PHE A 648 17.38 1.77 -5.38
CA PHE A 648 16.15 1.99 -6.15
C PHE A 648 16.44 2.65 -7.50
N TYR A 649 17.07 1.91 -8.44
CA TYR A 649 17.39 2.38 -9.79
C TYR A 649 17.53 1.23 -10.79
N ARG A 650 17.35 1.53 -12.07
CA ARG A 650 17.54 0.59 -13.17
C ARG A 650 18.96 0.73 -13.75
N VAL A 651 19.50 -0.34 -14.33
CA VAL A 651 20.81 -0.34 -15.00
C VAL A 651 20.64 -0.75 -16.45
N ASN A 652 21.09 0.11 -17.35
CA ASN A 652 21.14 -0.13 -18.79
C ASN A 652 22.58 -0.53 -19.19
N TYR A 653 22.80 -1.84 -19.22
CA TYR A 653 24.08 -2.42 -19.65
C TYR A 653 24.21 -2.51 -21.17
N PRO A 654 25.42 -2.44 -21.74
CA PRO A 654 25.66 -2.84 -23.12
C PRO A 654 25.21 -4.29 -23.36
N PRO A 655 24.71 -4.66 -24.57
CA PRO A 655 24.26 -6.02 -24.88
C PRO A 655 25.33 -7.09 -24.63
N GLU A 656 26.59 -6.76 -24.87
CA GLU A 656 27.76 -7.63 -24.65
C GLU A 656 27.95 -7.93 -23.16
N ARG A 657 27.68 -6.96 -22.28
CA ARG A 657 27.72 -7.16 -20.82
C ARG A 657 26.55 -8.05 -20.35
N LEU A 658 25.36 -7.84 -20.85
CA LEU A 658 24.21 -8.71 -20.54
C LEU A 658 24.50 -10.16 -20.96
N ALA A 659 25.12 -10.36 -22.14
CA ALA A 659 25.51 -11.69 -22.59
C ALA A 659 26.59 -12.33 -21.68
N LYS A 660 27.57 -11.53 -21.19
CA LYS A 660 28.56 -12.01 -20.21
C LYS A 660 27.87 -12.41 -18.89
N LEU A 661 26.98 -11.58 -18.36
CA LEU A 661 26.25 -11.84 -17.10
C LEU A 661 25.34 -13.08 -17.21
N SER A 662 24.64 -13.27 -18.33
CA SER A 662 23.81 -14.45 -18.57
C SER A 662 24.61 -15.77 -18.61
N ASN A 663 25.91 -15.72 -18.93
CA ASN A 663 26.79 -16.87 -18.88
C ASN A 663 27.47 -17.07 -17.50
N GLN A 664 27.21 -16.19 -16.53
CA GLN A 664 27.81 -16.19 -15.18
C GLN A 664 26.76 -16.05 -14.08
N LEU A 665 25.57 -16.63 -14.30
CA LEU A 665 24.45 -16.53 -13.35
C LEU A 665 24.78 -17.13 -11.97
N ASP A 666 25.73 -18.03 -11.89
CA ASP A 666 26.25 -18.62 -10.65
C ASP A 666 26.98 -17.62 -9.74
N LYS A 667 27.46 -16.51 -10.30
CA LYS A 667 28.09 -15.42 -9.53
C LYS A 667 27.10 -14.39 -9.00
N LEU A 668 25.84 -14.44 -9.43
CA LEU A 668 24.81 -13.46 -9.08
C LEU A 668 23.91 -13.98 -7.95
N SER A 669 23.61 -13.10 -6.99
CA SER A 669 22.59 -13.40 -5.97
C SER A 669 21.20 -13.53 -6.61
N THR A 670 20.24 -14.03 -5.85
CA THR A 670 18.81 -14.12 -6.29
C THR A 670 18.27 -12.74 -6.64
N GLU A 671 18.50 -11.75 -5.77
CA GLU A 671 18.07 -10.36 -5.97
C GLU A 671 18.72 -9.74 -7.21
N ASP A 672 19.98 -10.05 -7.47
CA ASP A 672 20.70 -9.56 -8.64
C ASP A 672 20.09 -10.08 -9.94
N LYS A 673 19.80 -11.38 -10.01
CA LYS A 673 19.11 -11.98 -11.16
C LYS A 673 17.75 -11.34 -11.40
N ILE A 674 16.96 -11.18 -10.34
CA ILE A 674 15.63 -10.52 -10.40
C ILE A 674 15.77 -9.10 -10.94
N SER A 675 16.69 -8.31 -10.37
CA SER A 675 16.90 -6.90 -10.74
C SER A 675 17.37 -6.73 -12.19
N ILE A 676 18.26 -7.60 -12.68
CA ILE A 676 18.73 -7.55 -14.07
C ILE A 676 17.60 -7.91 -15.05
N ILE A 677 16.81 -8.95 -14.74
CA ILE A 677 15.65 -9.33 -15.56
C ILE A 677 14.63 -8.19 -15.60
N GLY A 678 14.26 -7.63 -14.44
CA GLY A 678 13.34 -6.50 -14.34
C GLY A 678 13.83 -5.26 -15.09
N SER A 679 15.12 -4.90 -14.93
CA SER A 679 15.73 -3.79 -15.68
C SER A 679 15.67 -4.02 -17.20
N THR A 680 16.01 -5.22 -17.66
CA THR A 680 15.97 -5.55 -19.09
C THR A 680 14.54 -5.48 -19.66
N ALA A 681 13.55 -5.93 -18.89
CA ALA A 681 12.14 -5.89 -19.27
C ALA A 681 11.61 -4.43 -19.36
N ASP A 682 11.90 -3.61 -18.37
CA ASP A 682 11.47 -2.20 -18.36
C ASP A 682 12.17 -1.38 -19.45
N LEU A 683 13.46 -1.64 -19.71
CA LEU A 683 14.18 -1.00 -20.79
C LEU A 683 13.65 -1.39 -22.17
N ALA A 684 13.24 -2.64 -22.36
CA ALA A 684 12.56 -3.09 -23.58
C ALA A 684 11.19 -2.39 -23.72
N PHE A 685 10.42 -2.32 -22.65
CA PHE A 685 9.13 -1.61 -22.63
C PHE A 685 9.28 -0.13 -22.97
N ALA A 686 10.28 0.54 -22.41
CA ALA A 686 10.57 1.97 -22.65
C ALA A 686 11.24 2.26 -24.00
N GLY A 687 11.74 1.25 -24.73
CA GLY A 687 12.44 1.41 -26.01
C GLY A 687 13.93 1.72 -25.90
N ASN A 688 14.51 1.64 -24.70
CA ASN A 688 15.96 1.66 -24.48
C ASN A 688 16.60 0.27 -24.71
N GLY A 689 15.77 -0.76 -24.86
CA GLY A 689 16.07 -2.09 -25.31
C GLY A 689 15.04 -2.55 -26.36
N THR A 690 14.98 -3.86 -26.66
CA THR A 690 13.99 -4.45 -27.58
C THR A 690 13.40 -5.72 -27.03
N THR A 691 12.15 -6.02 -27.37
CA THR A 691 11.50 -7.28 -26.99
C THR A 691 12.26 -8.53 -27.45
N PRO A 692 12.79 -8.60 -28.68
CA PRO A 692 13.68 -9.69 -29.10
C PRO A 692 14.89 -9.90 -28.19
N ALA A 693 15.59 -8.83 -27.80
CA ALA A 693 16.75 -8.92 -26.90
C ALA A 693 16.33 -9.44 -25.51
N LEU A 694 15.19 -8.96 -24.97
CA LEU A 694 14.64 -9.49 -23.72
C LEU A 694 14.36 -11.00 -23.83
N LEU A 695 13.64 -11.46 -24.84
CA LEU A 695 13.31 -12.88 -24.97
C LEU A 695 14.56 -13.75 -25.15
N THR A 696 15.55 -13.28 -25.90
CA THR A 696 16.86 -13.94 -26.02
C THR A 696 17.57 -14.05 -24.67
N PHE A 697 17.55 -12.97 -23.88
CA PHE A 697 18.13 -12.97 -22.53
C PHE A 697 17.41 -13.97 -21.61
N LEU A 698 16.07 -14.02 -21.66
CA LEU A 698 15.27 -14.95 -20.85
C LEU A 698 15.48 -16.43 -21.21
N GLU A 699 15.86 -16.77 -22.44
CA GLU A 699 16.23 -18.16 -22.81
C GLU A 699 17.36 -18.70 -21.95
N GLY A 700 18.28 -17.83 -21.46
CA GLY A 700 19.38 -18.21 -20.59
C GLY A 700 18.96 -18.78 -19.22
N PHE A 701 17.74 -18.50 -18.78
CA PHE A 701 17.20 -18.94 -17.48
C PHE A 701 16.49 -20.30 -17.50
N GLY A 702 16.48 -21.01 -18.64
CA GLY A 702 15.81 -22.31 -18.74
C GLY A 702 16.31 -23.39 -17.76
N LYS A 703 17.50 -23.21 -17.17
CA LYS A 703 18.12 -24.11 -16.18
C LYS A 703 18.07 -23.54 -14.75
N GLU A 704 17.44 -22.42 -14.56
CA GLU A 704 17.32 -21.81 -13.23
C GLU A 704 16.50 -22.70 -12.29
N ASN A 705 16.85 -22.72 -11.00
CA ASN A 705 16.17 -23.52 -10.00
C ASN A 705 15.45 -22.68 -8.94
N HIS A 706 15.79 -21.41 -8.83
CA HIS A 706 15.25 -20.55 -7.79
C HIS A 706 13.85 -20.02 -8.13
N THR A 707 12.90 -20.23 -7.25
CA THR A 707 11.48 -19.86 -7.41
C THR A 707 11.27 -18.40 -7.79
N LEU A 708 11.92 -17.46 -7.05
CA LEU A 708 11.69 -16.04 -7.25
C LEU A 708 12.31 -15.53 -8.56
N VAL A 709 13.38 -16.15 -9.04
CA VAL A 709 13.95 -15.85 -10.37
C VAL A 709 12.98 -16.33 -11.47
N TRP A 710 12.44 -17.54 -11.34
CA TRP A 710 11.40 -18.03 -12.25
C TRP A 710 10.18 -17.10 -12.28
N ARG A 711 9.74 -16.65 -11.12
CA ARG A 711 8.63 -15.70 -11.04
C ARG A 711 8.91 -14.45 -11.86
N GLN A 712 10.09 -13.83 -11.70
CA GLN A 712 10.49 -12.66 -12.49
C GLN A 712 10.56 -12.94 -13.99
N VAL A 713 11.05 -14.09 -14.39
CA VAL A 713 11.05 -14.54 -15.80
C VAL A 713 9.63 -14.63 -16.34
N LEU A 714 8.74 -15.30 -15.61
CA LEU A 714 7.34 -15.51 -16.03
C LEU A 714 6.54 -14.20 -16.05
N ASP A 715 6.78 -13.31 -15.08
CA ASP A 715 6.17 -11.99 -15.03
C ASP A 715 6.61 -11.11 -16.21
N SER A 716 7.89 -11.15 -16.57
CA SER A 716 8.42 -10.44 -17.74
C SER A 716 7.77 -10.94 -19.05
N ILE A 717 7.64 -12.25 -19.22
CA ILE A 717 6.94 -12.85 -20.37
C ILE A 717 5.44 -12.46 -20.34
N GLY A 718 4.82 -12.49 -19.16
CA GLY A 718 3.44 -12.04 -18.93
C GLY A 718 3.23 -10.59 -19.35
N GLY A 719 4.18 -9.70 -19.03
CA GLY A 719 4.20 -8.30 -19.45
C GLY A 719 4.17 -8.17 -20.98
N VAL A 720 5.03 -8.92 -21.69
CA VAL A 720 5.05 -8.97 -23.16
C VAL A 720 3.70 -9.47 -23.70
N LYS A 721 3.19 -10.60 -23.19
CA LYS A 721 1.90 -11.17 -23.61
C LYS A 721 0.74 -10.21 -23.37
N SER A 722 0.76 -9.42 -22.31
CA SER A 722 -0.30 -8.47 -21.97
C SER A 722 -0.43 -7.33 -22.98
N VAL A 723 0.64 -6.98 -23.70
CA VAL A 723 0.67 -5.94 -24.73
C VAL A 723 0.43 -6.50 -26.12
N PHE A 724 1.10 -7.60 -26.47
CA PHE A 724 1.08 -8.14 -27.84
C PHE A 724 0.05 -9.27 -28.06
N GLY A 725 -0.56 -9.78 -26.98
CA GLY A 725 -1.49 -10.93 -27.03
C GLY A 725 -2.86 -10.67 -27.66
N GLU A 726 -3.14 -9.42 -28.11
CA GLU A 726 -4.28 -9.12 -28.96
C GLU A 726 -4.09 -9.65 -30.41
N ASP A 727 -2.84 -9.79 -30.86
CA ASP A 727 -2.51 -10.49 -32.09
C ASP A 727 -2.41 -11.99 -31.80
N GLU A 728 -3.39 -12.76 -32.29
CA GLU A 728 -3.49 -14.20 -32.01
C GLU A 728 -2.29 -14.99 -32.53
N SER A 729 -1.61 -14.52 -33.58
CA SER A 729 -0.39 -15.16 -34.12
C SER A 729 0.78 -14.98 -33.18
N ILE A 730 1.00 -13.75 -32.68
CA ILE A 730 2.03 -13.45 -31.67
C ILE A 730 1.75 -14.20 -30.39
N LYS A 731 0.48 -14.20 -29.94
CA LYS A 731 0.08 -14.92 -28.73
C LYS A 731 0.44 -16.39 -28.79
N LYS A 732 0.07 -17.10 -29.87
CA LYS A 732 0.38 -18.53 -30.06
C LYS A 732 1.90 -18.77 -30.09
N ALA A 733 2.65 -17.90 -30.73
CA ALA A 733 4.09 -18.01 -30.79
C ALA A 733 4.75 -17.80 -29.42
N LEU A 734 4.29 -16.81 -28.63
CA LEU A 734 4.74 -16.58 -27.26
C LEU A 734 4.32 -17.72 -26.31
N ASP A 735 3.18 -18.35 -26.53
CA ASP A 735 2.77 -19.52 -25.77
C ASP A 735 3.70 -20.70 -26.05
N LYS A 736 4.09 -20.96 -27.32
CA LYS A 736 5.10 -21.97 -27.69
C LYS A 736 6.47 -21.67 -27.08
N PHE A 737 6.92 -20.40 -27.12
CA PHE A 737 8.16 -19.96 -26.48
C PHE A 737 8.14 -20.29 -24.99
N THR A 738 7.06 -19.88 -24.29
CA THR A 738 6.90 -20.10 -22.86
C THR A 738 6.93 -21.60 -22.52
N LEU A 739 6.14 -22.41 -23.25
CA LEU A 739 6.08 -23.87 -23.03
C LEU A 739 7.43 -24.52 -23.20
N LYS A 740 8.21 -24.12 -24.22
CA LYS A 740 9.58 -24.64 -24.41
C LYS A 740 10.49 -24.29 -23.24
N LEU A 741 10.38 -23.06 -22.74
CA LEU A 741 11.21 -22.58 -21.62
C LEU A 741 10.94 -23.32 -20.32
N ILE A 742 9.65 -23.61 -20.02
CA ILE A 742 9.23 -24.29 -18.77
C ILE A 742 9.16 -25.82 -18.87
N ASP A 743 9.40 -26.44 -20.03
CA ASP A 743 9.16 -27.87 -20.27
C ASP A 743 9.85 -28.77 -19.23
N GLN A 744 11.08 -28.47 -18.89
CA GLN A 744 11.82 -29.25 -17.90
C GLN A 744 11.21 -29.03 -16.48
N LYS A 745 10.84 -27.83 -16.12
CA LYS A 745 10.25 -27.52 -14.82
C LYS A 745 8.88 -28.14 -14.61
N VAL A 746 8.04 -28.22 -15.66
CA VAL A 746 6.75 -28.92 -15.60
C VAL A 746 6.93 -30.39 -15.19
N LYS A 747 8.00 -31.04 -15.67
CA LYS A 747 8.31 -32.43 -15.31
C LYS A 747 8.84 -32.58 -13.89
N GLU A 748 9.56 -31.58 -13.39
CA GLU A 748 10.21 -31.58 -12.07
C GLU A 748 9.24 -31.28 -10.93
N VAL A 749 8.33 -30.31 -11.08
CA VAL A 749 7.50 -29.82 -9.96
C VAL A 749 6.40 -30.79 -9.52
N GLY A 750 5.90 -31.66 -10.40
CA GLY A 750 4.82 -32.59 -10.06
C GLY A 750 3.50 -31.90 -9.69
N TRP A 751 2.58 -32.68 -9.05
CA TRP A 751 1.23 -32.22 -8.69
C TRP A 751 0.91 -32.29 -7.20
N GLU A 752 1.76 -32.93 -6.41
CA GLU A 752 1.50 -33.21 -5.01
C GLU A 752 2.28 -32.25 -4.11
N PHE A 753 1.74 -31.98 -2.93
CA PHE A 753 2.31 -31.11 -1.90
C PHE A 753 2.62 -31.98 -0.67
N PRO A 754 3.81 -32.57 -0.60
CA PRO A 754 4.20 -33.39 0.55
C PRO A 754 4.27 -32.57 1.84
N GLU A 755 3.90 -33.20 2.95
CA GLU A 755 4.06 -32.57 4.28
C GLU A 755 5.54 -32.24 4.54
N GLY A 756 5.80 -31.02 5.01
CA GLY A 756 7.16 -30.51 5.27
C GLY A 756 7.91 -30.05 4.01
N GLU A 757 7.23 -29.91 2.88
CA GLU A 757 7.84 -29.30 1.68
C GLU A 757 8.24 -27.85 1.95
N ASP A 758 9.38 -27.46 1.40
CA ASP A 758 9.85 -26.07 1.43
C ASP A 758 8.81 -25.12 0.81
N TYR A 759 8.58 -23.99 1.49
CA TYR A 759 7.59 -22.98 1.09
C TYR A 759 7.78 -22.50 -0.35
N LEU A 760 9.01 -22.16 -0.76
CA LEU A 760 9.29 -21.67 -2.11
C LEU A 760 9.07 -22.74 -3.18
N THR A 761 9.31 -24.02 -2.88
CA THR A 761 9.04 -25.14 -3.80
C THR A 761 7.54 -25.26 -4.12
N GLY A 762 6.68 -25.14 -3.12
CA GLY A 762 5.22 -25.12 -3.30
C GLY A 762 4.76 -23.95 -4.18
N ILE A 763 5.36 -22.77 -4.00
CA ILE A 763 5.10 -21.58 -4.82
C ILE A 763 5.55 -21.82 -6.27
N LEU A 764 6.75 -22.38 -6.50
CA LEU A 764 7.23 -22.69 -7.86
C LEU A 764 6.28 -23.63 -8.60
N ARG A 765 5.82 -24.69 -7.94
CA ARG A 765 4.84 -25.63 -8.53
C ARG A 765 3.58 -24.93 -9.00
N LYS A 766 3.02 -24.08 -8.14
CA LYS A 766 1.84 -23.27 -8.46
C LYS A 766 2.07 -22.40 -9.70
N GLU A 767 3.17 -21.64 -9.76
CA GLU A 767 3.47 -20.76 -10.89
C GLU A 767 3.67 -21.54 -12.19
N ILE A 768 4.45 -22.60 -12.18
CA ILE A 768 4.75 -23.43 -13.38
C ILE A 768 3.47 -24.09 -13.90
N ILE A 769 2.66 -24.74 -13.05
CA ILE A 769 1.39 -25.36 -13.45
C ILE A 769 0.42 -24.30 -13.97
N GLY A 770 0.33 -23.14 -13.30
CA GLY A 770 -0.54 -22.05 -13.71
C GLY A 770 -0.22 -21.53 -15.11
N VAL A 771 1.05 -21.31 -15.40
CA VAL A 771 1.52 -20.85 -16.73
C VAL A 771 1.36 -21.96 -17.78
N ALA A 772 1.66 -23.21 -17.44
CA ALA A 772 1.48 -24.35 -18.36
C ALA A 772 0.02 -24.49 -18.81
N VAL A 773 -0.94 -24.37 -17.87
CA VAL A 773 -2.38 -24.34 -18.19
C VAL A 773 -2.73 -23.13 -19.07
N ALA A 774 -2.28 -21.93 -18.71
CA ALA A 774 -2.58 -20.72 -19.45
C ALA A 774 -2.07 -20.74 -20.90
N CYS A 775 -0.95 -21.43 -21.14
CA CYS A 775 -0.35 -21.64 -22.47
C CYS A 775 -0.88 -22.90 -23.19
N GLY A 776 -1.80 -23.67 -22.56
CA GLY A 776 -2.44 -24.84 -23.18
C GLY A 776 -1.56 -26.07 -23.28
N HIS A 777 -0.67 -26.34 -22.28
CA HIS A 777 0.14 -27.54 -22.21
C HIS A 777 -0.75 -28.79 -22.16
N PRO A 778 -0.71 -29.72 -23.17
CA PRO A 778 -1.72 -30.76 -23.27
C PRO A 778 -1.86 -31.64 -22.04
N ALA A 779 -0.76 -32.24 -21.56
CA ALA A 779 -0.78 -33.17 -20.43
C ALA A 779 -1.15 -32.50 -19.12
N VAL A 780 -0.71 -31.22 -18.89
CA VAL A 780 -1.06 -30.48 -17.70
C VAL A 780 -2.53 -30.10 -17.70
N THR A 781 -3.07 -29.70 -18.86
CA THR A 781 -4.49 -29.35 -18.99
C THR A 781 -5.38 -30.59 -18.78
N GLU A 782 -4.98 -31.75 -19.30
CA GLU A 782 -5.71 -33.03 -19.12
C GLU A 782 -5.78 -33.43 -17.63
N GLU A 783 -4.65 -33.42 -16.93
CA GLU A 783 -4.63 -33.74 -15.49
C GLU A 783 -5.41 -32.71 -14.66
N ALA A 784 -5.33 -31.40 -15.00
CA ALA A 784 -6.13 -30.39 -14.35
C ALA A 784 -7.64 -30.63 -14.52
N LEU A 785 -8.09 -30.98 -15.73
CA LEU A 785 -9.49 -31.29 -16.00
C LEU A 785 -9.96 -32.56 -15.27
N LYS A 786 -9.12 -33.58 -15.18
CA LYS A 786 -9.41 -34.80 -14.41
C LYS A 786 -9.62 -34.44 -12.92
N ARG A 787 -8.72 -33.68 -12.32
CA ARG A 787 -8.84 -33.23 -10.92
C ARG A 787 -10.08 -32.35 -10.69
N PHE A 788 -10.41 -31.46 -11.63
CA PHE A 788 -11.62 -30.65 -11.58
C PHE A 788 -12.88 -31.52 -11.55
N ASN A 789 -13.00 -32.48 -12.45
CA ASN A 789 -14.17 -33.34 -12.52
C ASN A 789 -14.30 -34.22 -11.27
N THR A 790 -13.20 -34.79 -10.76
CA THR A 790 -13.19 -35.56 -9.50
C THR A 790 -13.67 -34.71 -8.33
N TRP A 791 -13.22 -33.46 -8.23
CA TRP A 791 -13.68 -32.54 -7.20
C TRP A 791 -15.17 -32.20 -7.30
N VAL A 792 -15.68 -31.96 -8.53
CA VAL A 792 -17.11 -31.64 -8.73
C VAL A 792 -18.00 -32.83 -8.39
N GLU A 793 -17.57 -34.08 -8.72
CA GLU A 793 -18.31 -35.31 -8.42
C GLU A 793 -18.27 -35.66 -6.92
N ASN A 794 -17.17 -35.42 -6.24
CA ASN A 794 -17.00 -35.75 -4.84
C ASN A 794 -16.02 -34.73 -4.19
N PRO A 795 -16.52 -33.60 -3.71
CA PRO A 795 -15.69 -32.52 -3.12
C PRO A 795 -14.85 -32.96 -1.93
N GLU A 796 -15.31 -33.92 -1.12
CA GLU A 796 -14.59 -34.40 0.06
C GLU A 796 -13.43 -35.33 -0.29
N ALA A 797 -13.65 -36.27 -1.25
CA ALA A 797 -12.62 -37.22 -1.66
C ALA A 797 -11.70 -36.68 -2.76
N GLY A 798 -12.17 -35.69 -3.52
CA GLY A 798 -11.45 -35.05 -4.62
C GLY A 798 -10.90 -33.66 -4.30
N SER A 799 -10.53 -33.39 -3.06
CA SER A 799 -10.05 -32.04 -2.67
C SER A 799 -8.89 -31.57 -3.58
N ILE A 800 -9.04 -30.37 -4.12
CA ILE A 800 -8.00 -29.73 -4.92
C ILE A 800 -7.01 -29.04 -3.95
N PRO A 801 -5.70 -29.33 -4.05
CA PRO A 801 -4.72 -28.57 -3.26
C PRO A 801 -4.87 -27.06 -3.51
N ALA A 802 -4.94 -26.29 -2.44
CA ALA A 802 -5.19 -24.84 -2.48
C ALA A 802 -4.24 -24.10 -3.45
N PRO A 803 -2.91 -24.37 -3.49
CA PRO A 803 -1.99 -23.65 -4.36
C PRO A 803 -2.30 -23.75 -5.85
N ILE A 804 -2.80 -24.90 -6.32
CA ILE A 804 -3.08 -25.15 -7.75
C ILE A 804 -4.56 -25.00 -8.14
N ARG A 805 -5.41 -24.63 -7.20
CA ARG A 805 -6.86 -24.47 -7.39
C ARG A 805 -7.18 -23.54 -8.57
N THR A 806 -6.54 -22.38 -8.62
CA THR A 806 -6.73 -21.40 -9.71
C THR A 806 -6.37 -21.98 -11.07
N ALA A 807 -5.28 -22.74 -11.18
CA ALA A 807 -4.87 -23.39 -12.43
C ALA A 807 -5.89 -24.44 -12.90
N ILE A 808 -6.37 -25.26 -11.97
CA ILE A 808 -7.37 -26.30 -12.25
C ILE A 808 -8.70 -25.68 -12.71
N TRP A 809 -9.19 -24.67 -12.02
CA TRP A 809 -10.40 -23.93 -12.40
C TRP A 809 -10.25 -23.22 -13.74
N ARG A 810 -9.06 -22.66 -14.03
CA ARG A 810 -8.74 -22.03 -15.32
C ARG A 810 -8.75 -23.04 -16.46
N ALA A 811 -8.23 -24.24 -16.27
CA ALA A 811 -8.31 -25.31 -17.27
C ALA A 811 -9.77 -25.67 -17.58
N ALA A 812 -10.61 -25.80 -16.56
CA ALA A 812 -12.02 -26.09 -16.68
C ALA A 812 -12.81 -24.98 -17.40
N ILE A 813 -12.59 -23.72 -17.04
CA ILE A 813 -13.31 -22.58 -17.67
C ILE A 813 -12.88 -22.38 -19.13
N MET A 814 -11.66 -22.73 -19.49
CA MET A 814 -11.20 -22.71 -20.88
C MET A 814 -11.85 -23.81 -21.74
N LYS A 815 -12.22 -24.94 -21.13
CA LYS A 815 -12.77 -26.08 -21.82
C LYS A 815 -14.29 -26.11 -21.84
N GLU A 816 -14.92 -25.84 -20.70
CA GLU A 816 -16.36 -25.89 -20.47
C GLU A 816 -16.85 -24.62 -19.77
N PRO A 817 -16.81 -23.43 -20.42
CA PRO A 817 -16.99 -22.15 -19.77
C PRO A 817 -18.35 -22.01 -19.06
N ALA A 818 -19.47 -22.34 -19.71
CA ALA A 818 -20.79 -22.17 -19.13
C ALA A 818 -21.01 -23.03 -17.87
N ARG A 819 -20.61 -24.31 -17.92
CA ARG A 819 -20.68 -25.22 -16.76
C ARG A 819 -19.80 -24.73 -15.63
N THR A 820 -18.59 -24.26 -15.94
CA THR A 820 -17.62 -23.86 -14.94
C THR A 820 -18.02 -22.55 -14.27
N VAL A 821 -18.58 -21.59 -15.01
CA VAL A 821 -19.12 -20.34 -14.46
C VAL A 821 -20.16 -20.61 -13.38
N GLU A 822 -21.13 -21.52 -13.66
CA GLU A 822 -22.14 -21.89 -12.67
C GLU A 822 -21.56 -22.57 -11.42
N ILE A 823 -20.54 -23.41 -11.59
CA ILE A 823 -19.85 -24.06 -10.48
C ILE A 823 -19.11 -23.04 -9.63
N LEU A 824 -18.34 -22.12 -10.25
CA LEU A 824 -17.54 -21.14 -9.52
C LEU A 824 -18.39 -20.07 -8.83
N LYS A 825 -19.54 -19.68 -9.41
CA LYS A 825 -20.51 -18.84 -8.71
C LYS A 825 -21.03 -19.54 -7.44
N LYS A 826 -21.35 -20.83 -7.50
CA LYS A 826 -21.78 -21.62 -6.33
C LYS A 826 -20.65 -21.77 -5.32
N GLU A 827 -19.42 -21.99 -5.78
CA GLU A 827 -18.23 -22.07 -4.92
C GLU A 827 -18.00 -20.75 -4.18
N TRP A 828 -18.11 -19.60 -4.85
CA TRP A 828 -18.00 -18.30 -4.22
C TRP A 828 -18.97 -18.14 -3.04
N PHE A 829 -20.20 -18.68 -3.16
CA PHE A 829 -21.18 -18.66 -2.09
C PHE A 829 -20.89 -19.62 -0.93
N ASN A 830 -20.41 -20.81 -1.24
CA ASN A 830 -20.42 -21.95 -0.33
C ASN A 830 -19.05 -22.21 0.29
N THR A 831 -17.99 -21.69 -0.31
CA THR A 831 -16.64 -21.94 0.19
C THR A 831 -16.45 -21.39 1.61
N LYS A 832 -15.81 -22.21 2.45
CA LYS A 832 -15.32 -21.81 3.77
C LYS A 832 -13.92 -21.23 3.72
N SER A 833 -13.23 -21.36 2.58
CA SER A 833 -11.90 -20.79 2.36
C SER A 833 -11.99 -19.27 2.25
N ILE A 834 -11.28 -18.54 3.07
CA ILE A 834 -11.28 -17.07 3.08
C ILE A 834 -10.82 -16.51 1.74
N ASP A 835 -9.75 -17.08 1.18
CA ASP A 835 -9.19 -16.69 -0.11
C ASP A 835 -9.91 -17.33 -1.31
N GLY A 836 -10.59 -18.45 -1.12
CA GLY A 836 -11.30 -19.20 -2.17
C GLY A 836 -12.35 -18.36 -2.89
N LYS A 837 -13.00 -17.43 -2.18
CA LYS A 837 -13.92 -16.44 -2.78
C LYS A 837 -13.22 -15.55 -3.80
N LEU A 838 -12.10 -14.95 -3.44
CA LEU A 838 -11.33 -14.08 -4.33
C LEU A 838 -10.75 -14.83 -5.53
N LEU A 839 -10.32 -16.08 -5.30
CA LEU A 839 -9.80 -16.93 -6.37
C LEU A 839 -10.89 -17.27 -7.39
N SER A 840 -12.11 -17.58 -6.96
CA SER A 840 -13.23 -17.85 -7.89
C SER A 840 -13.57 -16.61 -8.73
N LEU A 841 -13.61 -15.41 -8.15
CA LEU A 841 -13.80 -14.15 -8.88
C LEU A 841 -12.70 -13.94 -9.93
N SER A 842 -11.45 -14.20 -9.56
CA SER A 842 -10.32 -14.02 -10.48
C SER A 842 -10.38 -14.96 -11.68
N VAL A 843 -10.86 -16.19 -11.51
CA VAL A 843 -10.99 -17.17 -12.60
C VAL A 843 -12.21 -16.86 -13.47
N LEU A 844 -13.34 -16.45 -12.90
CA LEU A 844 -14.54 -16.06 -13.65
C LEU A 844 -14.25 -15.03 -14.74
N GLY A 845 -13.40 -14.02 -14.46
CA GLY A 845 -13.01 -13.00 -15.43
C GLY A 845 -12.19 -13.51 -16.63
N THR A 846 -11.68 -14.75 -16.59
CA THR A 846 -10.87 -15.32 -17.68
C THR A 846 -11.69 -15.97 -18.81
N VAL A 847 -13.01 -15.98 -18.71
CA VAL A 847 -13.95 -16.49 -19.74
C VAL A 847 -13.69 -15.83 -21.09
N LYS A 848 -13.64 -16.60 -22.18
CA LYS A 848 -13.42 -16.08 -23.54
C LYS A 848 -14.70 -16.00 -24.38
N ASP A 849 -15.84 -16.38 -23.83
CA ASP A 849 -17.15 -16.25 -24.45
C ASP A 849 -17.74 -14.86 -24.14
N ALA A 850 -17.92 -14.05 -25.18
CA ALA A 850 -18.40 -12.66 -25.03
C ALA A 850 -19.84 -12.59 -24.52
N GLU A 851 -20.71 -13.53 -24.91
CA GLU A 851 -22.10 -13.58 -24.49
C GLU A 851 -22.17 -13.95 -22.99
N LEU A 852 -21.40 -14.94 -22.56
CA LEU A 852 -21.32 -15.36 -21.18
C LEU A 852 -20.71 -14.28 -20.27
N LEU A 853 -19.66 -13.58 -20.76
CA LEU A 853 -19.12 -12.40 -20.07
C LEU A 853 -20.18 -11.33 -19.84
N THR A 854 -20.92 -10.96 -20.90
CA THR A 854 -21.89 -9.87 -20.84
C THR A 854 -23.11 -10.21 -20.01
N LYS A 855 -23.62 -11.45 -20.10
CA LYS A 855 -24.88 -11.83 -19.47
C LYS A 855 -24.73 -12.36 -18.04
N GLU A 856 -23.60 -13.02 -17.76
CA GLU A 856 -23.44 -13.79 -16.53
C GLU A 856 -22.29 -13.34 -15.63
N VAL A 857 -21.11 -12.97 -16.21
CA VAL A 857 -19.91 -12.74 -15.42
C VAL A 857 -19.83 -11.27 -14.95
N ILE A 858 -19.91 -10.31 -15.88
CA ILE A 858 -19.82 -8.88 -15.52
C ILE A 858 -20.96 -8.46 -14.58
N PRO A 859 -22.24 -8.83 -14.87
CA PRO A 859 -23.34 -8.47 -13.96
C PRO A 859 -23.24 -9.12 -12.57
N PHE A 860 -22.50 -10.22 -12.42
CA PHE A 860 -22.34 -10.88 -11.13
C PHE A 860 -21.74 -9.97 -10.05
N ASN A 861 -20.88 -9.01 -10.42
CA ASN A 861 -20.39 -7.99 -9.49
C ASN A 861 -21.50 -7.08 -8.93
N PHE A 862 -22.60 -6.91 -9.66
CA PHE A 862 -23.63 -5.91 -9.39
C PHE A 862 -25.00 -6.48 -9.01
N ASN A 863 -25.15 -7.81 -9.07
CA ASN A 863 -26.42 -8.49 -8.83
C ASN A 863 -26.86 -8.37 -7.36
N GLU A 864 -28.04 -7.77 -7.13
CA GLU A 864 -28.63 -7.60 -5.81
C GLU A 864 -29.88 -8.49 -5.58
N SER A 865 -30.25 -9.31 -6.56
CA SER A 865 -31.43 -10.18 -6.43
C SER A 865 -31.20 -11.35 -5.45
N PRO A 866 -32.18 -11.74 -4.64
CA PRO A 866 -32.08 -12.90 -3.76
C PRO A 866 -31.88 -14.24 -4.50
N PRO A 867 -31.04 -15.13 -3.96
CA PRO A 867 -30.28 -14.88 -2.76
C PRO A 867 -29.33 -13.70 -2.99
N SER A 868 -29.38 -12.64 -2.16
CA SER A 868 -28.65 -11.40 -2.35
C SER A 868 -27.14 -11.67 -2.42
N ASN A 869 -26.63 -11.70 -3.62
CA ASN A 869 -25.39 -12.37 -4.01
C ASN A 869 -24.41 -11.37 -4.52
N ALA A 870 -24.61 -10.11 -4.18
CA ALA A 870 -23.69 -9.07 -4.58
C ALA A 870 -22.31 -9.32 -3.99
N VAL A 871 -21.32 -9.31 -4.86
CA VAL A 871 -19.92 -9.26 -4.45
C VAL A 871 -19.75 -8.02 -3.57
N PRO A 872 -19.14 -8.12 -2.38
CA PRO A 872 -18.86 -6.96 -1.54
C PRO A 872 -18.10 -5.90 -2.31
N ALA A 873 -18.40 -4.61 -2.07
CA ALA A 873 -17.76 -3.51 -2.79
C ALA A 873 -16.24 -3.59 -2.76
N GLY A 874 -15.65 -3.92 -1.60
CA GLY A 874 -14.22 -4.11 -1.42
C GLY A 874 -13.59 -5.22 -2.28
N ASP A 875 -14.38 -6.19 -2.80
CA ASP A 875 -13.91 -7.32 -3.62
C ASP A 875 -14.22 -7.18 -5.11
N MET A 876 -15.09 -6.25 -5.50
CA MET A 876 -15.53 -6.07 -6.89
C MET A 876 -14.38 -5.85 -7.87
N HIS A 877 -13.29 -5.23 -7.41
CA HIS A 877 -12.10 -4.96 -8.21
C HIS A 877 -11.40 -6.25 -8.68
N VAL A 878 -11.56 -7.38 -7.98
CA VAL A 878 -10.94 -8.67 -8.34
C VAL A 878 -11.55 -9.20 -9.63
N LEU A 879 -12.88 -9.25 -9.71
CA LEU A 879 -13.57 -9.66 -10.94
C LEU A 879 -13.42 -8.61 -12.04
N GLY A 880 -13.62 -7.30 -11.72
CA GLY A 880 -13.46 -6.22 -12.69
C GLY A 880 -12.06 -6.17 -13.34
N GLY A 881 -11.01 -6.29 -12.52
CA GLY A 881 -9.64 -6.33 -13.01
C GLY A 881 -9.31 -7.59 -13.82
N SER A 882 -9.86 -8.74 -13.42
CA SER A 882 -9.70 -9.99 -14.19
C SER A 882 -10.39 -9.90 -15.57
N VAL A 883 -11.62 -9.39 -15.63
CA VAL A 883 -12.32 -9.17 -16.91
C VAL A 883 -11.57 -8.16 -17.78
N ALA A 884 -11.07 -7.05 -17.21
CA ALA A 884 -10.31 -6.03 -17.93
C ALA A 884 -8.95 -6.55 -18.46
N SER A 885 -8.33 -7.51 -17.78
CA SER A 885 -7.10 -8.17 -18.24
C SER A 885 -7.35 -9.11 -19.41
N ASN A 886 -8.57 -9.58 -19.60
CA ASN A 886 -9.00 -10.42 -20.70
C ASN A 886 -9.26 -9.56 -21.95
N VAL A 887 -8.59 -9.88 -23.06
CA VAL A 887 -8.70 -9.14 -24.34
C VAL A 887 -10.15 -8.99 -24.81
N ILE A 888 -10.97 -10.03 -24.66
CA ILE A 888 -12.39 -10.01 -25.02
C ILE A 888 -13.21 -9.28 -23.98
N GLY A 889 -12.90 -9.44 -22.70
CA GLY A 889 -13.64 -8.85 -21.57
C GLY A 889 -13.44 -7.35 -21.43
N ARG A 890 -12.24 -6.84 -21.72
CA ARG A 890 -11.86 -5.42 -21.55
C ARG A 890 -12.83 -4.43 -22.17
N PRO A 891 -13.14 -4.49 -23.48
CA PRO A 891 -14.11 -3.57 -24.09
C PRO A 891 -15.55 -3.79 -23.56
N LEU A 892 -15.91 -5.02 -23.19
CA LEU A 892 -17.22 -5.34 -22.63
C LEU A 892 -17.39 -4.75 -21.23
N GLN A 893 -16.36 -4.84 -20.38
CA GLN A 893 -16.31 -4.25 -19.06
C GLN A 893 -16.45 -2.72 -19.14
N TRP A 894 -15.69 -2.08 -20.02
CA TRP A 894 -15.75 -0.62 -20.21
C TRP A 894 -17.14 -0.18 -20.72
N LYS A 895 -17.70 -0.89 -21.69
CA LYS A 895 -19.04 -0.63 -22.19
C LYS A 895 -20.10 -0.77 -21.08
N PHE A 896 -20.01 -1.80 -20.26
CA PHE A 896 -20.91 -2.01 -19.12
C PHE A 896 -20.82 -0.84 -18.13
N MET A 897 -19.62 -0.38 -17.81
CA MET A 897 -19.41 0.76 -16.92
C MET A 897 -20.02 2.04 -17.50
N GLN A 898 -19.85 2.30 -18.80
CA GLN A 898 -20.47 3.46 -19.46
C GLN A 898 -22.00 3.40 -19.41
N ASP A 899 -22.58 2.25 -19.71
CA ASP A 899 -24.04 2.07 -19.76
C ASP A 899 -24.70 2.13 -18.37
N ASN A 900 -23.95 1.84 -17.29
CA ASN A 900 -24.48 1.69 -15.94
C ASN A 900 -23.74 2.57 -14.92
N TRP A 901 -23.17 3.70 -15.35
CA TRP A 901 -22.23 4.51 -14.55
C TRP A 901 -22.74 4.83 -13.14
N ASP A 902 -23.94 5.37 -13.00
CA ASP A 902 -24.48 5.79 -11.71
C ASP A 902 -24.66 4.59 -10.76
N ALA A 903 -25.13 3.45 -11.29
CA ALA A 903 -25.26 2.22 -10.50
C ALA A 903 -23.90 1.66 -10.06
N VAL A 904 -22.88 1.74 -10.94
CA VAL A 904 -21.50 1.32 -10.62
C VAL A 904 -20.94 2.18 -9.49
N ILE A 905 -20.99 3.50 -9.61
CA ILE A 905 -20.46 4.42 -8.59
C ILE A 905 -21.21 4.26 -7.26
N THR A 906 -22.54 4.19 -7.31
CA THR A 906 -23.37 3.98 -6.09
C THR A 906 -23.00 2.67 -5.39
N LYS A 907 -22.77 1.58 -6.16
CA LYS A 907 -22.44 0.28 -5.58
C LYS A 907 -21.03 0.24 -4.99
N LEU A 908 -20.06 0.89 -5.62
CA LEU A 908 -18.69 1.00 -5.10
C LEU A 908 -18.65 1.85 -3.82
N GLY A 909 -19.45 2.93 -3.75
CA GLY A 909 -19.68 3.78 -2.59
C GLY A 909 -18.40 4.53 -2.14
N ASN A 910 -17.48 3.83 -1.49
CA ASN A 910 -16.27 4.40 -0.90
C ASN A 910 -15.26 4.89 -1.95
N PRO A 911 -14.68 6.11 -1.82
CA PRO A 911 -13.71 6.68 -2.75
C PRO A 911 -12.49 5.79 -3.04
N VAL A 912 -11.95 5.10 -2.03
CA VAL A 912 -10.80 4.18 -2.17
C VAL A 912 -11.17 2.96 -3.01
N VAL A 913 -12.40 2.46 -2.85
CA VAL A 913 -12.92 1.33 -3.65
C VAL A 913 -13.12 1.75 -5.10
N VAL A 914 -13.67 2.95 -5.32
CA VAL A 914 -13.84 3.53 -6.67
C VAL A 914 -12.48 3.68 -7.36
N ASP A 915 -11.51 4.29 -6.69
CA ASP A 915 -10.15 4.49 -7.22
C ASP A 915 -9.52 3.16 -7.67
N ARG A 916 -9.53 2.15 -6.79
CA ARG A 916 -9.00 0.81 -7.07
C ARG A 916 -9.71 0.12 -8.24
N TYR A 917 -11.04 0.22 -8.28
CA TYR A 917 -11.84 -0.37 -9.34
C TYR A 917 -11.54 0.26 -10.70
N MET A 918 -11.47 1.61 -10.77
CA MET A 918 -11.11 2.35 -11.98
C MET A 918 -9.70 2.00 -12.47
N LYS A 919 -8.71 2.00 -11.58
CA LYS A 919 -7.32 1.64 -11.87
C LYS A 919 -7.19 0.27 -12.54
N LEU A 920 -7.87 -0.74 -12.01
CA LEU A 920 -7.77 -2.11 -12.50
C LEU A 920 -8.66 -2.36 -13.73
N SER A 921 -9.80 -1.71 -13.83
CA SER A 921 -10.73 -1.89 -14.97
C SER A 921 -10.28 -1.17 -16.23
N LEU A 922 -9.52 -0.07 -16.13
CA LEU A 922 -9.16 0.76 -17.30
C LEU A 922 -7.70 0.62 -17.74
N GLY A 923 -6.78 0.25 -16.85
CA GLY A 923 -5.32 0.31 -17.10
C GLY A 923 -4.76 -0.72 -18.09
N SER A 924 -5.60 -1.59 -18.66
CA SER A 924 -5.16 -2.72 -19.51
C SER A 924 -5.24 -2.47 -21.03
N PHE A 925 -5.78 -1.35 -21.47
CA PHE A 925 -5.86 -1.00 -22.90
C PHE A 925 -4.47 -0.84 -23.54
N THR A 926 -4.37 -1.11 -24.86
CA THR A 926 -3.12 -1.10 -25.64
C THR A 926 -3.19 -0.21 -26.88
N ASN A 927 -4.17 0.70 -26.95
CA ASN A 927 -4.36 1.64 -28.06
C ASN A 927 -4.69 3.03 -27.53
N VAL A 928 -4.20 4.07 -28.21
CA VAL A 928 -4.36 5.48 -27.78
C VAL A 928 -5.82 5.94 -27.86
N SER A 929 -6.61 5.38 -28.77
CA SER A 929 -8.04 5.76 -28.91
C SER A 929 -8.86 5.47 -27.66
N ALA A 930 -8.44 4.53 -26.81
CA ALA A 930 -9.07 4.28 -25.53
C ALA A 930 -8.88 5.48 -24.56
N VAL A 931 -7.76 6.21 -24.65
CA VAL A 931 -7.53 7.44 -23.87
C VAL A 931 -8.56 8.50 -24.25
N ASP A 932 -8.73 8.74 -25.55
CA ASP A 932 -9.67 9.74 -26.08
C ASP A 932 -11.11 9.40 -25.67
N GLU A 933 -11.48 8.12 -25.69
CA GLU A 933 -12.80 7.63 -25.28
C GLU A 933 -13.04 7.82 -23.78
N ILE A 934 -12.06 7.48 -22.93
CA ILE A 934 -12.13 7.67 -21.48
C ILE A 934 -12.24 9.18 -21.16
N GLU A 935 -11.39 10.03 -21.75
CA GLU A 935 -11.43 11.48 -21.52
C GLU A 935 -12.79 12.07 -21.92
N LYS A 936 -13.31 11.67 -23.08
CA LYS A 936 -14.62 12.12 -23.55
C LYS A 936 -15.75 11.70 -22.62
N PHE A 937 -15.72 10.45 -22.11
CA PHE A 937 -16.76 9.95 -21.22
C PHE A 937 -16.70 10.61 -19.84
N MET A 938 -15.49 10.83 -19.30
CA MET A 938 -15.28 11.40 -17.97
C MET A 938 -15.45 12.93 -17.90
N ALA A 939 -15.58 13.62 -19.04
CA ALA A 939 -15.59 15.09 -19.11
C ALA A 939 -16.76 15.76 -18.33
N ASP A 940 -17.87 15.06 -18.14
CA ASP A 940 -19.05 15.53 -17.41
C ASP A 940 -19.31 14.79 -16.10
N LYS A 941 -18.39 13.94 -15.65
CA LYS A 941 -18.49 13.14 -14.42
C LYS A 941 -17.71 13.78 -13.26
N ASP A 942 -18.17 13.56 -12.05
CA ASP A 942 -17.35 13.86 -10.86
C ASP A 942 -16.27 12.78 -10.72
N THR A 943 -15.04 13.18 -10.92
CA THR A 943 -13.86 12.31 -10.86
C THR A 943 -12.93 12.72 -9.71
N SER A 944 -13.38 13.59 -8.80
CA SER A 944 -12.54 14.18 -7.74
C SER A 944 -11.84 13.12 -6.89
N SER A 945 -12.51 12.01 -6.58
CA SER A 945 -11.97 10.93 -5.76
C SER A 945 -10.93 10.04 -6.46
N PHE A 946 -10.79 10.10 -7.80
CA PHE A 946 -9.85 9.24 -8.58
C PHE A 946 -9.16 9.96 -9.75
N ASN A 947 -9.04 11.28 -9.70
CA ASN A 947 -8.40 12.08 -10.75
C ASN A 947 -6.97 11.62 -11.04
N ARG A 948 -6.18 11.35 -10.00
CA ARG A 948 -4.80 10.87 -10.15
C ARG A 948 -4.75 9.51 -10.82
N THR A 949 -5.66 8.63 -10.46
CA THR A 949 -5.78 7.31 -11.11
C THR A 949 -6.11 7.42 -12.59
N LEU A 950 -6.97 8.36 -13.00
CA LEU A 950 -7.24 8.58 -14.43
C LEU A 950 -5.97 9.01 -15.19
N GLU A 951 -5.17 9.93 -14.65
CA GLU A 951 -3.91 10.33 -15.28
C GLU A 951 -2.92 9.16 -15.34
N THR A 952 -2.78 8.40 -14.26
CA THR A 952 -1.97 7.18 -14.23
C THR A 952 -2.40 6.14 -15.28
N VAL A 953 -3.70 5.91 -15.40
CA VAL A 953 -4.29 4.98 -16.38
C VAL A 953 -3.98 5.45 -17.82
N LYS A 954 -4.18 6.73 -18.12
CA LYS A 954 -3.89 7.30 -19.43
C LYS A 954 -2.42 7.16 -19.82
N ASP A 955 -1.50 7.45 -18.89
CA ASP A 955 -0.06 7.29 -19.13
C ASP A 955 0.32 5.81 -19.37
N LYS A 956 -0.26 4.88 -18.60
CA LYS A 956 -0.07 3.44 -18.82
C LYS A 956 -0.56 3.01 -20.20
N ILE A 957 -1.73 3.45 -20.62
CA ILE A 957 -2.28 3.13 -21.95
C ILE A 957 -1.36 3.67 -23.04
N ARG A 958 -0.89 4.93 -22.93
CA ARG A 958 0.06 5.54 -23.89
C ARG A 958 1.36 4.76 -24.00
N GLY A 959 1.94 4.37 -22.86
CA GLY A 959 3.17 3.56 -22.82
C GLY A 959 2.98 2.18 -23.47
N ARG A 960 1.87 1.49 -23.17
CA ARG A 960 1.54 0.19 -23.78
C ARG A 960 1.31 0.29 -25.29
N ALA A 961 0.64 1.34 -25.75
CA ALA A 961 0.41 1.59 -27.17
C ALA A 961 1.72 1.86 -27.91
N ALA A 962 2.58 2.72 -27.37
CA ALA A 962 3.90 3.02 -27.93
C ALA A 962 4.80 1.78 -28.02
N TYR A 963 4.81 0.95 -26.95
CA TYR A 963 5.54 -0.33 -26.92
C TYR A 963 5.05 -1.27 -28.01
N ARG A 964 3.73 -1.43 -28.12
CA ARG A 964 3.10 -2.28 -29.13
C ARG A 964 3.46 -1.83 -30.55
N GLU A 965 3.29 -0.54 -30.86
CA GLU A 965 3.59 0.02 -32.17
C GLU A 965 5.05 -0.19 -32.56
N ARG A 966 5.98 0.08 -31.65
CA ARG A 966 7.41 0.03 -31.89
C ARG A 966 7.96 -1.39 -32.13
N ASP A 967 7.47 -2.39 -31.38
CA ASP A 967 8.13 -3.70 -31.34
C ASP A 967 7.31 -4.83 -32.00
N SER A 968 6.06 -4.63 -32.44
CA SER A 968 5.22 -5.70 -33.01
C SER A 968 5.88 -6.46 -34.17
N GLU A 969 6.41 -5.74 -35.15
CA GLU A 969 7.02 -6.39 -36.32
C GLU A 969 8.35 -7.07 -35.96
N LYS A 970 9.19 -6.41 -35.18
CA LYS A 970 10.47 -7.01 -34.71
C LYS A 970 10.23 -8.28 -33.89
N LEU A 971 9.17 -8.31 -33.09
CA LEU A 971 8.76 -9.48 -32.31
C LEU A 971 8.31 -10.63 -33.21
N LYS A 972 7.48 -10.35 -34.25
CA LYS A 972 7.05 -11.35 -35.24
C LYS A 972 8.24 -11.96 -35.98
N GLU A 973 9.16 -11.11 -36.45
CA GLU A 973 10.36 -11.54 -37.13
C GLU A 973 11.23 -12.47 -36.24
N TRP A 974 11.44 -12.06 -34.98
CA TRP A 974 12.22 -12.85 -34.04
C TRP A 974 11.54 -14.20 -33.72
N LEU A 975 10.24 -14.21 -33.44
CA LEU A 975 9.48 -15.42 -33.17
C LEU A 975 9.51 -16.40 -34.35
N SER A 976 9.40 -15.88 -35.58
CA SER A 976 9.48 -16.68 -36.80
C SER A 976 10.89 -17.25 -37.01
N ALA A 977 11.93 -16.43 -36.85
CA ALA A 977 13.32 -16.84 -37.00
C ALA A 977 13.73 -17.95 -35.99
N HIS A 978 13.12 -17.96 -34.80
CA HIS A 978 13.37 -18.96 -33.75
C HIS A 978 12.41 -20.18 -33.80
N GLY A 979 11.54 -20.25 -34.80
CA GLY A 979 10.63 -21.39 -35.04
C GLY A 979 9.40 -21.45 -34.09
N TYR A 980 8.99 -20.33 -33.56
CA TYR A 980 7.81 -20.24 -32.69
C TYR A 980 6.54 -19.82 -33.45
N ALA A 981 6.65 -19.24 -34.62
CA ALA A 981 5.52 -18.81 -35.45
C ALA A 981 4.71 -19.98 -36.01
#